data_dfaf079cbcc0bccc349c13c222957cc5
#
_entry.id   dfaf079cbcc0bccc349c13c222957cc5
#
_cell.length_a   1.000
_cell.length_b   1.000
_cell.length_c   1.000
_cell.angle_alpha   90.00
_cell.angle_beta   90.00
_cell.angle_gamma   90.00
#
_symmetry.space_group_name_H-M   'P 1'
#
loop_
_entity.id
_entity.type
_entity.pdbx_description
1 polymer ?
#
loop_
_entity_poly.entity_id
_entity_poly.type
_entity_poly.pdbx_seq_one_letter_code
_entity_poly.pdbx_strand_id
1 'polypeptide(L)'
;MNYSKALNECIESAYMVAGHFGARYLESWYLLIAMSNHSYSVAGATLNDYPYEMDRLEEVALELTETDYSQDETFTELPFSHRLQVLFDEAEYVASVVHAKVLGTEHVLYAILHDGNALATRILERAGFSYEDKKDQVKIAALRRNLEERAGWTREDLKALRQRHRTVADKQNSMANMMGMPQTPSGGLEDYTHDLTEQARSGKLEPVIGRDKEISRMIQILSRKTKNNPVLVGDAGVGKTALALGLAQRIASGDVPAEMAKMRVLELDLMNVVAGTRFRGDFEERMNNIIKDIEEDGQVILFIDELHTIMGSGSGIDSTLDAANILKPALARGTLRTVGATTQEEYQKHIEKDAALSRRFAKVTIEEPSVADSMTILQGLKATYEKHHRVQITDEAVETAVKMAHRYLTSRHLPDSAIDLLDEAAATVQNKTKHVKADDSGLSPADQALMDGKWKQAAQLIAKEEEAPVYKDLVTESDILTTLSRLSGIPVQKLTQTDAKKYLNLEAELHKRVIGQDQAVSSISRAIRRNQSGIRSHKRPIGSFMFLGPTGVGKTELAKALSEVLFDDESALIRFDMSEYMEKFAASRLNGAPPGYVGYEEGGELTEKVRNKPYSVLLFDEVEKAHPDIFNVLLQVLDDGVLTDSKGRKVDFSNTIIIMTSNLGATALRDDKTVGFGAKDIRFDQKNMEKRMFEELKKAYRPEFINRIDEKVVFHSLSSDHMQEVVKIMVKPLVASLAEKGIDLKLQASALKLLANQGYDPEMGARPLRRTLQTEVEDKLAELLLKGELVAGSTLKIGVKAGQLKFDIA
;
A
#
# COMPACT_ATOMS: atom_id res chain seq x y z
N MET A 1 26.06 -37.62 -27.66
CA MET A 1 26.88 -38.90 -27.71
C MET A 1 26.07 -40.07 -28.25
N ASN A 2 26.72 -41.15 -28.80
CA ASN A 2 25.97 -42.36 -29.11
C ASN A 2 25.66 -43.12 -27.82
N TYR A 3 24.49 -43.75 -27.74
CA TYR A 3 24.05 -44.54 -26.55
C TYR A 3 24.68 -45.94 -26.56
N SER A 4 24.95 -46.48 -25.40
CA SER A 4 25.39 -47.88 -25.29
C SER A 4 24.22 -48.82 -25.60
N LYS A 5 24.53 -50.06 -26.04
CA LYS A 5 23.49 -51.07 -26.29
C LYS A 5 22.58 -51.28 -25.08
N ALA A 6 23.15 -51.37 -23.88
CA ALA A 6 22.41 -51.55 -22.64
C ALA A 6 21.47 -50.35 -22.32
N LEU A 7 21.92 -49.09 -22.64
CA LEU A 7 21.06 -47.90 -22.42
C LEU A 7 19.89 -47.89 -23.42
N ASN A 8 20.12 -48.25 -24.66
CA ASN A 8 19.02 -48.31 -25.64
C ASN A 8 17.98 -49.34 -25.24
N GLU A 9 18.40 -50.56 -24.80
CA GLU A 9 17.50 -51.59 -24.31
C GLU A 9 16.73 -51.12 -23.04
N CYS A 10 17.38 -50.37 -22.14
CA CYS A 10 16.69 -49.75 -20.99
C CYS A 10 15.67 -48.68 -21.43
N ILE A 11 15.93 -47.91 -22.45
CA ILE A 11 15.01 -46.91 -22.97
C ILE A 11 13.79 -47.59 -23.64
N GLU A 12 14.02 -48.65 -24.42
CA GLU A 12 12.92 -49.44 -25.00
C GLU A 12 12.04 -50.07 -23.91
N SER A 13 12.65 -50.64 -22.86
CA SER A 13 11.90 -51.15 -21.71
C SER A 13 11.16 -50.03 -20.94
N ALA A 14 11.72 -48.84 -20.84
CA ALA A 14 11.07 -47.71 -20.20
C ALA A 14 9.83 -47.23 -20.96
N TYR A 15 9.81 -47.38 -22.30
CA TYR A 15 8.58 -47.13 -23.09
C TYR A 15 7.47 -48.11 -22.75
N MET A 16 7.82 -49.42 -22.53
CA MET A 16 6.85 -50.41 -22.10
C MET A 16 6.30 -50.10 -20.69
N VAL A 17 7.19 -49.75 -19.75
CA VAL A 17 6.76 -49.32 -18.40
C VAL A 17 5.86 -48.11 -18.50
N ALA A 18 6.23 -47.08 -19.28
CA ALA A 18 5.43 -45.87 -19.48
C ALA A 18 4.05 -46.19 -20.10
N GLY A 19 3.97 -47.19 -20.96
CA GLY A 19 2.72 -47.68 -21.57
C GLY A 19 1.76 -48.23 -20.55
N HIS A 20 2.23 -49.02 -19.57
CA HIS A 20 1.41 -49.54 -18.48
C HIS A 20 0.78 -48.43 -17.62
N PHE A 21 1.41 -47.25 -17.58
CA PHE A 21 0.93 -46.09 -16.82
C PHE A 21 0.18 -45.05 -17.70
N GLY A 22 -0.05 -45.32 -18.97
CA GLY A 22 -0.75 -44.38 -19.90
C GLY A 22 -0.05 -43.04 -20.06
N ALA A 23 1.27 -42.98 -20.03
CA ALA A 23 2.08 -41.79 -20.01
C ALA A 23 2.06 -41.04 -21.34
N ARG A 24 2.11 -39.72 -21.31
CA ARG A 24 2.25 -38.82 -22.48
C ARG A 24 3.71 -38.47 -22.82
N TYR A 25 4.57 -38.59 -21.83
CA TYR A 25 6.01 -38.29 -21.92
C TYR A 25 6.80 -39.35 -21.18
N LEU A 26 8.01 -39.66 -21.66
CA LEU A 26 8.95 -40.50 -20.91
C LEU A 26 9.60 -39.66 -19.79
N GLU A 27 9.48 -40.13 -18.55
CA GLU A 27 10.06 -39.50 -17.36
C GLU A 27 11.19 -40.30 -16.75
N SER A 28 12.00 -39.70 -15.89
CA SER A 28 13.20 -40.32 -15.30
C SER A 28 12.90 -41.55 -14.45
N TRP A 29 11.72 -41.65 -13.84
CA TRP A 29 11.35 -42.76 -12.99
C TRP A 29 10.96 -44.04 -13.77
N TYR A 30 10.37 -43.91 -14.97
CA TYR A 30 10.18 -45.05 -15.90
C TYR A 30 11.52 -45.67 -16.28
N LEU A 31 12.49 -44.78 -16.54
CA LEU A 31 13.85 -45.25 -16.89
C LEU A 31 14.56 -45.87 -15.69
N LEU A 32 14.33 -45.40 -14.47
CA LEU A 32 14.85 -46.00 -13.24
C LEU A 32 14.31 -47.45 -13.03
N ILE A 33 12.99 -47.62 -13.17
CA ILE A 33 12.35 -48.94 -13.11
C ILE A 33 12.90 -49.88 -14.22
N ALA A 34 12.99 -49.38 -15.43
CA ALA A 34 13.55 -50.13 -16.55
C ALA A 34 15.00 -50.56 -16.30
N MET A 35 15.86 -49.71 -15.75
CA MET A 35 17.25 -50.03 -15.39
C MET A 35 17.31 -51.12 -14.31
N SER A 36 16.41 -51.09 -13.31
CA SER A 36 16.37 -52.10 -12.25
C SER A 36 16.08 -53.52 -12.82
N ASN A 37 15.29 -53.60 -13.87
CA ASN A 37 14.95 -54.86 -14.55
C ASN A 37 16.08 -55.38 -15.46
N HIS A 38 17.09 -54.53 -15.77
CA HIS A 38 18.23 -54.92 -16.63
C HIS A 38 19.50 -55.19 -15.82
N SER A 39 19.55 -56.34 -15.11
CA SER A 39 20.64 -56.72 -14.18
C SER A 39 22.02 -56.87 -14.83
N TYR A 40 22.12 -56.99 -16.15
CA TYR A 40 23.39 -57.06 -16.90
C TYR A 40 23.98 -55.68 -17.23
N SER A 41 23.23 -54.57 -17.03
CA SER A 41 23.73 -53.21 -17.16
C SER A 41 24.45 -52.80 -15.84
N VAL A 42 25.38 -51.81 -15.94
CA VAL A 42 26.11 -51.31 -14.76
C VAL A 42 25.14 -50.68 -13.75
N ALA A 43 24.16 -49.91 -14.22
CA ALA A 43 23.12 -49.35 -13.37
C ALA A 43 22.25 -50.41 -12.74
N GLY A 44 21.73 -51.38 -13.49
CA GLY A 44 20.89 -52.44 -13.03
C GLY A 44 21.60 -53.37 -12.05
N ALA A 45 22.87 -53.74 -12.32
CA ALA A 45 23.69 -54.50 -11.40
C ALA A 45 23.92 -53.77 -10.07
N THR A 46 24.07 -52.45 -10.10
CA THR A 46 24.23 -51.62 -8.89
C THR A 46 22.95 -51.50 -8.08
N LEU A 47 21.82 -51.35 -8.75
CA LEU A 47 20.51 -51.30 -8.10
C LEU A 47 20.14 -52.64 -7.48
N ASN A 48 20.43 -53.76 -8.21
CA ASN A 48 20.10 -55.14 -7.75
C ASN A 48 20.98 -55.67 -6.62
N ASP A 49 21.99 -54.94 -6.16
CA ASP A 49 22.67 -55.27 -4.88
C ASP A 49 21.73 -55.10 -3.67
N TYR A 50 20.55 -54.47 -3.85
CA TYR A 50 19.55 -54.23 -2.82
C TYR A 50 18.17 -54.78 -3.24
N PRO A 51 18.00 -56.09 -3.45
CA PRO A 51 16.85 -56.65 -4.19
C PRO A 51 15.51 -56.47 -3.49
N TYR A 52 15.45 -56.47 -2.17
CA TYR A 52 14.17 -56.31 -1.51
C TYR A 52 13.65 -54.86 -1.40
N GLU A 53 14.51 -53.89 -1.53
CA GLU A 53 14.09 -52.46 -1.71
C GLU A 53 13.64 -52.21 -3.14
N MET A 54 14.18 -52.90 -4.10
CA MET A 54 13.84 -52.76 -5.53
C MET A 54 12.41 -53.26 -5.83
N ASP A 55 11.95 -54.33 -5.20
CA ASP A 55 10.59 -54.86 -5.37
C ASP A 55 9.49 -53.83 -4.99
N ARG A 56 9.87 -52.84 -4.19
CA ARG A 56 8.96 -51.74 -3.77
C ARG A 56 8.95 -50.56 -4.68
N LEU A 57 9.84 -50.45 -5.67
CA LEU A 57 9.93 -49.24 -6.53
C LEU A 57 8.65 -49.00 -7.34
N GLU A 58 8.06 -50.05 -7.88
CA GLU A 58 6.80 -49.96 -8.65
C GLU A 58 5.61 -49.59 -7.74
N GLU A 59 5.52 -50.23 -6.55
CA GLU A 59 4.47 -49.93 -5.56
C GLU A 59 4.56 -48.49 -5.09
N VAL A 60 5.75 -47.99 -4.77
CA VAL A 60 5.99 -46.61 -4.34
C VAL A 60 5.76 -45.61 -5.48
N ALA A 61 6.07 -45.99 -6.71
CA ALA A 61 5.80 -45.16 -7.87
C ALA A 61 4.29 -44.98 -8.06
N LEU A 62 3.50 -46.05 -7.93
CA LEU A 62 2.04 -45.98 -7.98
C LEU A 62 1.46 -45.11 -6.86
N GLU A 63 1.96 -45.26 -5.61
CA GLU A 63 1.52 -44.46 -4.48
C GLU A 63 1.81 -42.94 -4.67
N LEU A 64 2.96 -42.61 -5.26
CA LEU A 64 3.39 -41.19 -5.43
C LEU A 64 2.79 -40.50 -6.63
N THR A 65 2.39 -41.25 -7.65
CA THR A 65 1.82 -40.68 -8.90
C THR A 65 0.31 -40.69 -8.93
N GLU A 66 -0.37 -41.35 -7.94
CA GLU A 66 -1.82 -41.56 -7.89
C GLU A 66 -2.39 -42.10 -9.22
N THR A 67 -1.60 -42.88 -9.95
CA THR A 67 -1.99 -43.49 -11.23
C THR A 67 -2.36 -44.96 -11.03
N ASP A 68 -3.51 -45.36 -11.58
CA ASP A 68 -3.89 -46.78 -11.68
C ASP A 68 -3.32 -47.37 -12.99
N TYR A 69 -3.08 -48.68 -13.02
CA TYR A 69 -2.72 -49.40 -14.25
C TYR A 69 -3.82 -49.13 -15.31
N SER A 70 -3.47 -48.45 -16.38
CA SER A 70 -4.33 -48.31 -17.54
C SER A 70 -4.21 -49.56 -18.43
N GLN A 71 -5.25 -49.85 -19.21
CA GLN A 71 -5.24 -50.95 -20.14
C GLN A 71 -4.06 -50.82 -21.12
N ASP A 72 -3.33 -51.95 -21.31
CA ASP A 72 -2.16 -52.14 -22.15
C ASP A 72 -2.11 -51.31 -23.44
N GLU A 73 -1.52 -50.14 -23.39
CA GLU A 73 -1.07 -49.37 -24.56
C GLU A 73 0.45 -49.59 -24.71
N THR A 74 0.84 -50.28 -25.79
CA THR A 74 2.25 -50.45 -26.13
C THR A 74 2.75 -49.26 -26.93
N PHE A 75 3.58 -48.42 -26.33
CA PHE A 75 4.27 -47.32 -27.02
C PHE A 75 5.63 -47.80 -27.57
N THR A 76 5.90 -47.51 -28.80
CA THR A 76 7.23 -47.71 -29.44
C THR A 76 8.14 -46.49 -29.33
N GLU A 77 7.58 -45.29 -29.15
CA GLU A 77 8.30 -44.01 -28.98
C GLU A 77 7.40 -43.03 -28.20
N LEU A 78 7.96 -42.40 -27.17
CA LEU A 78 7.37 -41.28 -26.44
C LEU A 78 8.36 -40.14 -26.41
N PRO A 79 7.89 -38.85 -26.50
CA PRO A 79 8.79 -37.71 -26.33
C PRO A 79 9.31 -37.68 -24.88
N PHE A 80 10.59 -37.34 -24.70
CA PHE A 80 11.17 -37.14 -23.38
C PHE A 80 10.55 -35.92 -22.71
N SER A 81 10.27 -36.03 -21.43
CA SER A 81 9.91 -34.85 -20.62
C SER A 81 11.09 -33.86 -20.60
N HIS A 82 10.82 -32.59 -20.43
CA HIS A 82 11.88 -31.57 -20.33
C HIS A 82 12.89 -31.92 -19.22
N ARG A 83 12.43 -32.47 -18.11
CA ARG A 83 13.30 -32.88 -17.01
C ARG A 83 14.18 -34.06 -17.37
N LEU A 84 13.67 -35.02 -18.11
CA LEU A 84 14.47 -36.13 -18.60
C LEU A 84 15.51 -35.68 -19.63
N GLN A 85 15.21 -34.69 -20.49
CA GLN A 85 16.19 -34.11 -21.38
C GLN A 85 17.36 -33.47 -20.62
N VAL A 86 17.08 -32.66 -19.57
CA VAL A 86 18.12 -32.07 -18.72
C VAL A 86 18.98 -33.13 -18.03
N LEU A 87 18.38 -34.25 -17.57
CA LEU A 87 19.12 -35.38 -17.01
C LEU A 87 20.03 -36.08 -18.03
N PHE A 88 19.60 -36.19 -19.28
CA PHE A 88 20.47 -36.73 -20.35
C PHE A 88 21.62 -35.78 -20.68
N ASP A 89 21.38 -34.45 -20.69
CA ASP A 89 22.47 -33.48 -20.88
C ASP A 89 23.50 -33.57 -19.73
N GLU A 90 23.06 -33.75 -18.49
CA GLU A 90 23.96 -33.99 -17.36
C GLU A 90 24.70 -35.32 -17.48
N ALA A 91 24.04 -36.39 -17.89
CA ALA A 91 24.64 -37.69 -18.10
C ALA A 91 25.69 -37.66 -19.24
N GLU A 92 25.44 -36.92 -20.34
CA GLU A 92 26.44 -36.70 -21.43
C GLU A 92 27.68 -35.94 -20.91
N TYR A 93 27.44 -34.99 -20.01
CA TYR A 93 28.56 -34.31 -19.37
C TYR A 93 29.37 -35.25 -18.49
N VAL A 94 28.71 -36.06 -17.62
CA VAL A 94 29.40 -37.05 -16.80
C VAL A 94 30.23 -37.98 -17.67
N ALA A 95 29.66 -38.51 -18.78
CA ALA A 95 30.35 -39.31 -19.72
C ALA A 95 31.59 -38.62 -20.32
N SER A 96 31.49 -37.32 -20.62
CA SER A 96 32.61 -36.53 -21.16
C SER A 96 33.75 -36.38 -20.13
N VAL A 97 33.44 -36.16 -18.88
CA VAL A 97 34.44 -36.02 -17.78
C VAL A 97 35.20 -37.30 -17.51
N VAL A 98 34.47 -38.46 -17.52
CA VAL A 98 35.08 -39.77 -17.32
C VAL A 98 35.66 -40.34 -18.65
N HIS A 99 35.76 -39.55 -19.70
CA HIS A 99 36.31 -39.89 -21.01
C HIS A 99 35.65 -41.13 -21.67
N ALA A 100 34.35 -41.33 -21.43
CA ALA A 100 33.59 -42.41 -22.05
C ALA A 100 33.32 -42.15 -23.51
N LYS A 101 33.39 -43.18 -24.34
CA LYS A 101 33.12 -43.10 -25.80
C LYS A 101 31.64 -43.11 -26.15
N VAL A 102 30.83 -43.67 -25.25
CA VAL A 102 29.37 -43.83 -25.41
C VAL A 102 28.69 -43.49 -24.11
N LEU A 103 27.45 -43.01 -24.18
CA LEU A 103 26.62 -42.78 -23.00
C LEU A 103 26.08 -44.10 -22.50
N GLY A 104 26.41 -44.47 -21.25
CA GLY A 104 26.01 -45.75 -20.64
C GLY A 104 24.97 -45.53 -19.54
N THR A 105 24.38 -46.62 -19.02
CA THR A 105 23.41 -46.63 -17.96
C THR A 105 23.96 -46.06 -16.64
N GLU A 106 25.27 -46.25 -16.38
CA GLU A 106 26.00 -45.70 -15.24
C GLU A 106 26.01 -44.19 -15.20
N HIS A 107 26.13 -43.51 -16.34
CA HIS A 107 26.13 -42.06 -16.42
C HIS A 107 24.74 -41.47 -16.14
N VAL A 108 23.69 -42.15 -16.66
CA VAL A 108 22.30 -41.72 -16.46
C VAL A 108 21.86 -41.98 -15.01
N LEU A 109 22.20 -43.11 -14.43
CA LEU A 109 21.90 -43.40 -13.02
C LEU A 109 22.63 -42.41 -12.10
N TYR A 110 23.89 -42.05 -12.40
CA TYR A 110 24.63 -41.06 -11.63
C TYR A 110 23.97 -39.70 -11.69
N ALA A 111 23.47 -39.27 -12.85
CA ALA A 111 22.71 -38.02 -12.99
C ALA A 111 21.41 -38.06 -12.16
N ILE A 112 20.66 -39.18 -12.19
CA ILE A 112 19.44 -39.38 -11.39
C ILE A 112 19.76 -39.28 -9.87
N LEU A 113 20.85 -39.92 -9.42
CA LEU A 113 21.24 -39.89 -7.99
C LEU A 113 21.76 -38.54 -7.51
N HIS A 114 22.07 -37.60 -8.41
CA HIS A 114 22.46 -36.23 -8.11
C HIS A 114 21.32 -35.23 -8.23
N ASP A 115 20.23 -35.53 -8.92
CA ASP A 115 19.03 -34.72 -8.96
C ASP A 115 18.12 -34.99 -7.75
N GLY A 116 18.44 -34.39 -6.60
CA GLY A 116 17.71 -34.59 -5.34
C GLY A 116 16.22 -34.22 -5.40
N ASN A 117 15.75 -33.54 -6.45
CA ASN A 117 14.35 -33.15 -6.64
C ASN A 117 13.60 -33.97 -7.70
N ALA A 118 14.25 -34.97 -8.34
CA ALA A 118 13.58 -35.80 -9.32
C ALA A 118 12.55 -36.74 -8.64
N LEU A 119 11.44 -37.01 -9.34
CA LEU A 119 10.46 -37.99 -8.87
C LEU A 119 11.13 -39.36 -8.69
N ALA A 120 12.08 -39.75 -9.59
CA ALA A 120 12.89 -40.94 -9.46
C ALA A 120 13.66 -41.02 -8.13
N THR A 121 14.25 -39.92 -7.68
CA THR A 121 14.98 -39.85 -6.39
C THR A 121 14.02 -40.02 -5.20
N ARG A 122 12.86 -39.40 -5.25
CA ARG A 122 11.82 -39.53 -4.20
C ARG A 122 11.24 -40.94 -4.13
N ILE A 123 11.13 -41.62 -5.26
CA ILE A 123 10.75 -43.03 -5.29
C ILE A 123 11.82 -43.89 -4.60
N LEU A 124 13.11 -43.66 -4.91
CA LEU A 124 14.23 -44.31 -4.22
C LEU A 124 14.21 -44.08 -2.71
N GLU A 125 14.05 -42.85 -2.25
CA GLU A 125 13.99 -42.51 -0.83
C GLU A 125 12.84 -43.23 -0.11
N ARG A 126 11.67 -43.26 -0.70
CA ARG A 126 10.48 -43.84 -0.11
C ARG A 126 10.52 -45.39 -0.18
N ALA A 127 11.26 -45.97 -1.13
CA ALA A 127 11.56 -47.40 -1.23
C ALA A 127 12.61 -47.88 -0.21
N GLY A 128 13.23 -46.97 0.54
CA GLY A 128 14.19 -47.28 1.60
C GLY A 128 15.60 -46.72 1.42
N PHE A 129 15.90 -46.08 0.28
CA PHE A 129 17.18 -45.39 0.03
C PHE A 129 17.12 -43.98 0.57
N SER A 130 17.73 -43.70 1.70
CA SER A 130 17.74 -42.35 2.34
C SER A 130 19.09 -41.66 2.21
N TYR A 131 19.09 -40.31 2.22
CA TYR A 131 20.32 -39.50 2.26
C TYR A 131 20.91 -39.41 3.68
N GLU A 132 20.15 -39.68 4.75
CA GLU A 132 20.56 -39.46 6.13
C GLU A 132 21.26 -40.68 6.80
N ASP A 133 22.12 -40.37 7.81
CA ASP A 133 22.95 -41.34 8.53
C ASP A 133 22.22 -42.00 9.70
N LYS A 134 21.20 -42.84 9.44
CA LYS A 134 20.66 -43.75 10.46
C LYS A 134 21.18 -45.15 10.24
N LYS A 135 21.62 -45.83 11.31
CA LYS A 135 22.49 -47.03 11.31
C LYS A 135 22.02 -48.25 10.51
N ASP A 136 20.80 -48.30 9.99
CA ASP A 136 20.21 -49.47 9.36
C ASP A 136 19.50 -49.17 8.00
N GLN A 137 19.71 -48.02 7.38
CA GLN A 137 19.11 -47.69 6.07
C GLN A 137 20.17 -47.60 4.97
N VAL A 138 19.90 -48.23 3.85
CA VAL A 138 20.73 -48.11 2.65
C VAL A 138 20.67 -46.69 2.14
N LYS A 139 21.83 -46.05 1.92
CA LYS A 139 21.95 -44.67 1.61
C LYS A 139 22.15 -44.47 0.11
N ILE A 140 21.54 -43.44 -0.45
CA ILE A 140 21.85 -42.99 -1.83
C ILE A 140 23.36 -42.73 -1.98
N ALA A 141 24.02 -42.21 -0.94
CA ALA A 141 25.49 -42.09 -0.93
C ALA A 141 26.24 -43.41 -1.03
N ALA A 142 25.72 -44.54 -0.48
CA ALA A 142 26.30 -45.86 -0.62
C ALA A 142 26.03 -46.41 -2.02
N LEU A 143 24.78 -46.27 -2.50
CA LEU A 143 24.41 -46.63 -3.87
C LEU A 143 25.28 -45.94 -4.93
N ARG A 144 25.51 -44.64 -4.75
CA ARG A 144 26.39 -43.87 -5.63
C ARG A 144 27.84 -44.35 -5.58
N ARG A 145 28.37 -44.64 -4.40
CA ARG A 145 29.73 -45.17 -4.25
C ARG A 145 29.91 -46.54 -4.91
N ASN A 146 28.92 -47.39 -4.79
CA ASN A 146 28.89 -48.67 -5.45
C ASN A 146 28.84 -48.53 -6.98
N LEU A 147 28.06 -47.56 -7.49
CA LEU A 147 28.03 -47.24 -8.89
C LEU A 147 29.39 -46.71 -9.40
N GLU A 148 30.04 -45.80 -8.67
CA GLU A 148 31.36 -45.24 -8.99
C GLU A 148 32.43 -46.35 -9.06
N GLU A 149 32.41 -47.31 -8.13
CA GLU A 149 33.34 -48.47 -8.09
C GLU A 149 33.09 -49.43 -9.26
N ARG A 150 31.81 -49.76 -9.55
CA ARG A 150 31.46 -50.66 -10.70
C ARG A 150 31.73 -50.03 -12.04
N ALA A 151 31.54 -48.74 -12.18
CA ALA A 151 31.86 -47.96 -13.41
C ALA A 151 33.37 -47.82 -13.63
N GLY A 152 34.19 -48.14 -12.60
CA GLY A 152 35.66 -48.08 -12.73
C GLY A 152 36.22 -46.64 -12.82
N TRP A 153 35.53 -45.66 -12.29
CA TRP A 153 35.93 -44.25 -12.40
C TRP A 153 37.11 -43.96 -11.47
N THR A 154 38.05 -43.11 -11.96
CA THR A 154 39.24 -42.77 -11.21
C THR A 154 38.98 -41.69 -10.17
N ARG A 155 39.90 -41.57 -9.19
CA ARG A 155 39.80 -40.52 -8.17
C ARG A 155 39.86 -39.10 -8.77
N GLU A 156 40.52 -38.91 -9.92
CA GLU A 156 40.61 -37.64 -10.59
C GLU A 156 39.30 -37.31 -11.29
N ASP A 157 38.64 -38.30 -11.94
CA ASP A 157 37.32 -38.14 -12.55
C ASP A 157 36.29 -37.74 -11.50
N LEU A 158 36.27 -38.41 -10.37
CA LEU A 158 35.36 -38.11 -9.27
C LEU A 158 35.61 -36.74 -8.63
N LYS A 159 36.87 -36.28 -8.60
CA LYS A 159 37.19 -34.94 -8.11
C LYS A 159 36.72 -33.87 -9.11
N ALA A 160 36.86 -34.08 -10.39
CA ALA A 160 36.38 -33.18 -11.44
C ALA A 160 34.84 -33.09 -11.43
N LEU A 161 34.12 -34.20 -11.28
CA LEU A 161 32.67 -34.24 -11.17
C LEU A 161 32.18 -33.43 -9.94
N ARG A 162 32.81 -33.62 -8.78
CA ARG A 162 32.45 -32.89 -7.53
C ARG A 162 32.75 -31.40 -7.55
N GLN A 163 33.79 -30.97 -8.29
CA GLN A 163 34.12 -29.54 -8.43
C GLN A 163 33.07 -28.80 -9.25
N ARG A 164 32.52 -29.41 -10.33
CA ARG A 164 31.49 -28.75 -11.14
C ARG A 164 30.16 -28.64 -10.43
N HIS A 165 29.74 -29.66 -9.64
CA HIS A 165 28.50 -29.58 -8.91
C HIS A 165 28.48 -28.39 -7.92
N ARG A 166 29.64 -27.99 -7.38
CA ARG A 166 29.78 -26.72 -6.62
C ARG A 166 29.63 -25.48 -7.50
N THR A 167 30.28 -25.46 -8.67
CA THR A 167 30.22 -24.28 -9.58
C THR A 167 28.90 -24.17 -10.35
N VAL A 168 28.18 -25.25 -10.58
CA VAL A 168 26.85 -25.24 -11.23
C VAL A 168 25.77 -24.81 -10.21
N ALA A 169 25.87 -25.24 -8.97
CA ALA A 169 25.01 -24.73 -7.89
C ALA A 169 25.16 -23.21 -7.73
N ASP A 170 26.39 -22.70 -7.73
CA ASP A 170 26.68 -21.25 -7.68
C ASP A 170 26.19 -20.48 -8.92
N LYS A 171 26.23 -21.09 -10.10
CA LYS A 171 25.73 -20.47 -11.34
C LYS A 171 24.21 -20.56 -11.49
N GLN A 172 23.58 -21.63 -11.08
CA GLN A 172 22.12 -21.75 -11.05
C GLN A 172 21.52 -20.76 -10.04
N ASN A 173 22.16 -20.57 -8.89
CA ASN A 173 21.80 -19.55 -7.92
C ASN A 173 21.91 -18.12 -8.51
N SER A 174 22.93 -17.83 -9.32
CA SER A 174 23.06 -16.52 -9.98
C SER A 174 22.07 -16.30 -11.12
N MET A 175 21.68 -17.36 -11.85
CA MET A 175 20.76 -17.28 -12.99
C MET A 175 19.28 -17.29 -12.53
N ALA A 176 18.96 -17.98 -11.45
CA ALA A 176 17.64 -17.93 -10.79
C ALA A 176 17.36 -16.57 -10.17
N ASN A 177 18.37 -15.92 -9.59
CA ASN A 177 18.28 -14.53 -9.11
C ASN A 177 18.03 -13.52 -10.26
N MET A 178 18.47 -13.83 -11.48
CA MET A 178 18.25 -12.98 -12.65
C MET A 178 16.86 -13.18 -13.29
N MET A 179 16.19 -14.31 -13.02
CA MET A 179 14.86 -14.65 -13.57
C MET A 179 13.71 -14.53 -12.58
N GLY A 180 13.94 -14.13 -11.32
CA GLY A 180 12.89 -13.91 -10.32
C GLY A 180 12.09 -15.18 -9.94
N MET A 181 12.65 -16.37 -10.11
CA MET A 181 12.03 -17.62 -9.66
C MET A 181 12.33 -17.89 -8.18
N PRO A 182 11.35 -18.26 -7.35
CA PRO A 182 11.59 -18.59 -5.96
C PRO A 182 12.43 -19.86 -5.85
N GLN A 183 13.60 -19.74 -5.21
CA GLN A 183 14.45 -20.86 -4.88
C GLN A 183 13.86 -21.63 -3.69
N THR A 184 13.94 -22.97 -3.73
CA THR A 184 13.85 -23.78 -2.51
C THR A 184 15.22 -23.73 -1.82
N PRO A 185 15.32 -23.11 -0.64
CA PRO A 185 16.59 -22.96 0.06
C PRO A 185 17.13 -24.33 0.51
N SER A 186 18.43 -24.52 0.41
CA SER A 186 19.14 -25.75 0.75
C SER A 186 19.40 -25.93 2.26
N GLY A 187 18.70 -25.21 3.13
CA GLY A 187 18.55 -25.53 4.55
C GLY A 187 19.62 -25.04 5.52
N GLY A 188 20.54 -24.16 5.13
CA GLY A 188 21.47 -23.50 6.08
C GLY A 188 20.91 -22.20 6.66
N LEU A 189 21.40 -21.76 7.82
CA LEU A 189 21.03 -20.50 8.47
C LEU A 189 21.16 -19.28 7.52
N GLU A 190 22.16 -19.31 6.64
CA GLU A 190 22.43 -18.23 5.68
C GLU A 190 21.38 -18.11 4.57
N ASP A 191 20.62 -19.15 4.29
CA ASP A 191 19.56 -19.14 3.28
C ASP A 191 18.27 -18.46 3.78
N TYR A 192 18.11 -18.38 5.10
CA TYR A 192 16.91 -17.85 5.76
C TYR A 192 17.16 -16.55 6.52
N THR A 193 18.41 -16.04 6.48
CA THR A 193 18.77 -14.83 7.22
C THR A 193 19.65 -13.89 6.41
N HIS A 194 19.54 -12.59 6.70
CA HIS A 194 20.43 -11.55 6.16
C HIS A 194 21.38 -11.06 7.26
N ASP A 195 22.70 -11.16 7.04
CA ASP A 195 23.68 -10.65 8.00
C ASP A 195 23.82 -9.13 7.90
N LEU A 196 23.13 -8.43 8.81
CA LEU A 196 23.18 -6.96 8.89
C LEU A 196 24.56 -6.46 9.35
N THR A 197 25.30 -7.23 10.15
CA THR A 197 26.62 -6.83 10.62
C THR A 197 27.68 -6.89 9.52
N GLU A 198 27.59 -7.86 8.63
CA GLU A 198 28.43 -7.95 7.44
C GLU A 198 28.12 -6.82 6.45
N GLN A 199 26.82 -6.52 6.25
CA GLN A 199 26.40 -5.38 5.44
C GLN A 199 26.91 -4.05 6.03
N ALA A 200 26.89 -3.90 7.36
CA ALA A 200 27.46 -2.73 8.04
C ALA A 200 28.96 -2.60 7.78
N ARG A 201 29.72 -3.70 7.91
CA ARG A 201 31.17 -3.72 7.65
C ARG A 201 31.52 -3.40 6.20
N SER A 202 30.69 -3.82 5.27
CA SER A 202 30.87 -3.54 3.84
C SER A 202 30.38 -2.14 3.41
N GLY A 203 29.87 -1.31 4.35
CA GLY A 203 29.37 0.04 4.07
C GLY A 203 28.11 0.10 3.21
N LYS A 204 27.34 -0.99 3.16
CA LYS A 204 26.09 -1.08 2.36
C LYS A 204 24.86 -0.57 3.09
N LEU A 205 24.94 -0.42 4.43
CA LEU A 205 23.81 0.06 5.23
C LEU A 205 23.73 1.59 5.24
N GLU A 206 22.52 2.09 5.23
CA GLU A 206 22.26 3.52 5.44
C GLU A 206 22.62 3.95 6.86
N PRO A 207 23.14 5.17 7.07
CA PRO A 207 23.49 5.66 8.38
C PRO A 207 22.24 5.85 9.25
N VAL A 208 22.28 5.34 10.48
CA VAL A 208 21.21 5.52 11.46
C VAL A 208 21.53 6.74 12.33
N ILE A 209 20.64 7.73 12.33
CA ILE A 209 20.83 9.04 12.92
C ILE A 209 19.77 9.30 13.98
N GLY A 210 20.17 9.92 15.12
CA GLY A 210 19.23 10.44 16.12
C GLY A 210 18.55 9.40 17.01
N ARG A 211 19.02 8.14 17.02
CA ARG A 211 18.42 7.01 17.79
C ARG A 211 19.37 6.41 18.85
N ASP A 212 20.33 7.19 19.32
CA ASP A 212 21.36 6.70 20.24
C ASP A 212 20.83 6.20 21.58
N LYS A 213 19.79 6.83 22.10
CA LYS A 213 19.15 6.45 23.37
C LYS A 213 18.48 5.09 23.29
N GLU A 214 17.74 4.86 22.22
CA GLU A 214 16.99 3.62 21.97
C GLU A 214 17.96 2.46 21.70
N ILE A 215 18.99 2.67 20.87
CA ILE A 215 20.03 1.66 20.60
C ILE A 215 20.78 1.32 21.89
N SER A 216 21.20 2.33 22.69
CA SER A 216 21.84 2.09 23.98
C SER A 216 20.95 1.30 24.95
N ARG A 217 19.64 1.56 24.92
CA ARG A 217 18.65 0.81 25.70
C ARG A 217 18.53 -0.64 25.24
N MET A 218 18.54 -0.89 23.92
CA MET A 218 18.57 -2.26 23.36
C MET A 218 19.82 -3.02 23.82
N ILE A 219 20.99 -2.41 23.69
CA ILE A 219 22.28 -3.00 24.14
C ILE A 219 22.20 -3.34 25.64
N GLN A 220 21.68 -2.44 26.46
CA GLN A 220 21.50 -2.67 27.89
C GLN A 220 20.58 -3.86 28.18
N ILE A 221 19.51 -4.03 27.40
CA ILE A 221 18.57 -5.15 27.57
C ILE A 221 19.24 -6.46 27.13
N LEU A 222 19.91 -6.49 25.97
CA LEU A 222 20.61 -7.67 25.44
C LEU A 222 21.72 -8.19 26.39
N SER A 223 22.30 -7.30 27.20
CA SER A 223 23.33 -7.63 28.22
C SER A 223 22.75 -8.15 29.53
N ARG A 224 21.42 -8.23 29.71
CA ARG A 224 20.78 -8.73 30.93
C ARG A 224 20.89 -10.26 31.03
N LYS A 225 20.91 -10.78 32.26
CA LYS A 225 20.83 -12.24 32.52
C LYS A 225 19.46 -12.82 32.26
N THR A 226 18.39 -12.03 32.45
CA THR A 226 16.99 -12.41 32.25
C THR A 226 16.25 -11.27 31.56
N LYS A 227 15.23 -11.57 30.77
CA LYS A 227 14.52 -10.60 29.91
C LYS A 227 15.48 -9.86 28.99
N ASN A 228 16.36 -10.62 28.36
CA ASN A 228 17.42 -10.13 27.47
C ASN A 228 16.98 -9.97 26.01
N ASN A 229 15.67 -10.09 25.73
CA ASN A 229 15.13 -9.94 24.40
C ASN A 229 14.34 -8.61 24.32
N PRO A 230 14.84 -7.55 23.68
CA PRO A 230 14.09 -6.31 23.46
C PRO A 230 13.00 -6.51 22.38
N VAL A 231 11.84 -5.90 22.61
CA VAL A 231 10.82 -5.71 21.59
C VAL A 231 10.63 -4.23 21.33
N LEU A 232 10.87 -3.80 20.11
CA LEU A 232 10.67 -2.45 19.61
C LEU A 232 9.19 -2.26 19.29
N VAL A 233 8.52 -1.40 20.03
CA VAL A 233 7.08 -1.18 19.92
C VAL A 233 6.82 0.27 19.55
N GLY A 234 6.19 0.50 18.42
CA GLY A 234 5.84 1.84 17.92
C GLY A 234 5.01 1.76 16.64
N ASP A 235 4.48 2.89 16.22
CA ASP A 235 3.65 2.97 15.02
C ASP A 235 4.44 2.60 13.74
N ALA A 236 3.73 2.33 12.63
CA ALA A 236 4.37 2.08 11.35
C ALA A 236 5.11 3.35 10.88
N GLY A 237 6.32 3.18 10.29
CA GLY A 237 7.08 4.30 9.75
C GLY A 237 7.91 5.12 10.75
N VAL A 238 7.91 4.78 12.07
CA VAL A 238 8.72 5.52 13.07
C VAL A 238 10.22 5.10 13.08
N GLY A 239 10.63 4.14 12.25
CA GLY A 239 12.02 3.71 12.11
C GLY A 239 12.44 2.57 13.05
N LYS A 240 11.56 1.59 13.34
CA LYS A 240 11.88 0.41 14.16
C LYS A 240 12.98 -0.46 13.56
N THR A 241 12.90 -0.75 12.27
CA THR A 241 13.90 -1.54 11.52
C THR A 241 15.27 -0.84 11.49
N ALA A 242 15.28 0.50 11.39
CA ALA A 242 16.50 1.29 11.44
C ALA A 242 17.29 1.08 12.74
N LEU A 243 16.63 0.82 13.88
CA LEU A 243 17.30 0.54 15.15
C LEU A 243 18.10 -0.78 15.12
N ALA A 244 17.61 -1.80 14.40
CA ALA A 244 18.36 -3.05 14.21
C ALA A 244 19.60 -2.81 13.32
N LEU A 245 19.47 -1.99 12.27
CA LEU A 245 20.61 -1.56 11.45
C LEU A 245 21.63 -0.76 12.27
N GLY A 246 21.16 0.16 13.13
CA GLY A 246 22.01 0.92 14.03
C GLY A 246 22.76 0.06 15.05
N LEU A 247 22.12 -1.00 15.58
CA LEU A 247 22.78 -1.99 16.43
C LEU A 247 23.88 -2.72 15.67
N ALA A 248 23.62 -3.16 14.45
CA ALA A 248 24.61 -3.81 13.59
C ALA A 248 25.79 -2.90 13.26
N GLN A 249 25.56 -1.60 13.01
CA GLN A 249 26.60 -0.60 12.78
C GLN A 249 27.47 -0.39 14.02
N ARG A 250 26.90 -0.31 15.21
CA ARG A 250 27.67 -0.19 16.47
C ARG A 250 28.48 -1.43 16.78
N ILE A 251 27.95 -2.63 16.48
CA ILE A 251 28.73 -3.87 16.62
C ILE A 251 29.89 -3.87 15.61
N ALA A 252 29.65 -3.47 14.36
CA ALA A 252 30.67 -3.41 13.31
C ALA A 252 31.79 -2.39 13.63
N SER A 253 31.43 -1.25 14.23
CA SER A 253 32.40 -0.20 14.67
C SER A 253 33.08 -0.51 16.02
N GLY A 254 32.60 -1.53 16.75
CA GLY A 254 33.12 -1.87 18.08
C GLY A 254 32.61 -0.98 19.23
N ASP A 255 31.60 -0.13 18.99
CA ASP A 255 30.98 0.74 20.01
C ASP A 255 29.90 -0.02 20.82
N VAL A 256 30.30 -1.17 21.36
CA VAL A 256 29.43 -2.07 22.16
C VAL A 256 30.28 -2.72 23.28
N PRO A 257 29.66 -3.26 24.36
CA PRO A 257 30.37 -4.04 25.37
C PRO A 257 31.17 -5.20 24.75
N ALA A 258 32.32 -5.53 25.36
CA ALA A 258 33.25 -6.54 24.86
C ALA A 258 32.59 -7.91 24.57
N GLU A 259 31.56 -8.27 25.36
CA GLU A 259 30.78 -9.50 25.16
C GLU A 259 29.97 -9.50 23.87
N MET A 260 29.60 -8.34 23.36
CA MET A 260 28.81 -8.18 22.13
C MET A 260 29.65 -7.86 20.88
N ALA A 261 30.92 -7.52 21.04
CA ALA A 261 31.80 -7.12 19.93
C ALA A 261 32.00 -8.22 18.86
N LYS A 262 31.80 -9.47 19.22
CA LYS A 262 31.89 -10.63 18.30
C LYS A 262 30.57 -11.11 17.79
N MET A 263 29.44 -10.50 18.20
CA MET A 263 28.11 -10.92 17.79
C MET A 263 27.79 -10.46 16.38
N ARG A 264 26.90 -11.21 15.73
CA ARG A 264 26.31 -10.89 14.44
C ARG A 264 24.81 -10.64 14.61
N VAL A 265 24.29 -9.63 13.94
CA VAL A 265 22.84 -9.40 13.87
C VAL A 265 22.35 -10.01 12.57
N LEU A 266 21.54 -11.06 12.70
CA LEU A 266 20.93 -11.76 11.57
C LEU A 266 19.44 -11.40 11.52
N GLU A 267 18.97 -10.86 10.41
CA GLU A 267 17.56 -10.60 10.16
C GLU A 267 16.91 -11.85 9.57
N LEU A 268 15.82 -12.31 10.19
CA LEU A 268 15.08 -13.50 9.76
C LEU A 268 14.17 -13.18 8.59
N ASP A 269 14.38 -13.82 7.46
CA ASP A 269 13.49 -13.76 6.30
C ASP A 269 12.36 -14.80 6.43
N LEU A 270 11.25 -14.36 7.00
CA LEU A 270 10.07 -15.21 7.19
C LEU A 270 9.47 -15.72 5.88
N MET A 271 9.56 -14.91 4.80
CA MET A 271 9.03 -15.32 3.50
C MET A 271 9.79 -16.51 2.96
N ASN A 272 11.12 -16.54 3.08
CA ASN A 272 11.95 -17.65 2.66
C ASN A 272 11.76 -18.89 3.55
N VAL A 273 11.52 -18.70 4.85
CA VAL A 273 11.23 -19.83 5.77
C VAL A 273 9.92 -20.53 5.38
N VAL A 274 8.90 -19.76 4.97
CA VAL A 274 7.58 -20.28 4.56
C VAL A 274 7.59 -20.78 3.11
N ALA A 275 8.42 -20.20 2.24
CA ALA A 275 8.45 -20.52 0.82
C ALA A 275 8.71 -22.00 0.57
N GLY A 276 7.82 -22.65 -0.19
CA GLY A 276 7.92 -24.07 -0.53
C GLY A 276 7.54 -25.07 0.58
N THR A 277 7.09 -24.63 1.76
CA THR A 277 6.50 -25.52 2.77
C THR A 277 5.08 -25.88 2.33
N ARG A 278 4.78 -27.16 2.23
CA ARG A 278 3.44 -27.66 1.89
C ARG A 278 2.65 -28.09 3.13
N PHE A 279 3.38 -28.44 4.19
CA PHE A 279 2.80 -28.91 5.45
C PHE A 279 3.36 -28.10 6.63
N ARG A 280 2.55 -27.98 7.68
CA ARG A 280 2.94 -27.32 8.94
C ARG A 280 4.26 -27.87 9.51
N GLY A 281 4.49 -29.20 9.39
CA GLY A 281 5.70 -29.86 9.86
C GLY A 281 6.99 -29.37 9.20
N ASP A 282 6.95 -29.02 7.91
CA ASP A 282 8.12 -28.52 7.15
C ASP A 282 8.61 -27.17 7.69
N PHE A 283 7.66 -26.28 8.01
CA PHE A 283 7.96 -24.99 8.63
C PHE A 283 8.51 -25.15 10.05
N GLU A 284 7.90 -26.03 10.86
CA GLU A 284 8.33 -26.32 12.23
C GLU A 284 9.75 -26.89 12.24
N GLU A 285 10.07 -27.77 11.31
CA GLU A 285 11.41 -28.37 11.17
C GLU A 285 12.44 -27.32 10.77
N ARG A 286 12.16 -26.46 9.77
CA ARG A 286 13.06 -25.38 9.37
C ARG A 286 13.35 -24.42 10.52
N MET A 287 12.32 -23.96 11.23
CA MET A 287 12.48 -23.08 12.38
C MET A 287 13.31 -23.73 13.50
N ASN A 288 13.09 -25.01 13.78
CA ASN A 288 13.89 -25.74 14.76
C ASN A 288 15.37 -25.84 14.34
N ASN A 289 15.64 -26.08 13.06
CA ASN A 289 17.02 -26.13 12.54
C ASN A 289 17.69 -24.75 12.65
N ILE A 290 17.00 -23.67 12.25
CA ILE A 290 17.51 -22.28 12.40
C ILE A 290 17.86 -21.97 13.86
N ILE A 291 16.96 -22.33 14.80
CA ILE A 291 17.19 -22.07 16.23
C ILE A 291 18.37 -22.89 16.73
N LYS A 292 18.50 -24.15 16.32
CA LYS A 292 19.60 -25.01 16.68
C LYS A 292 20.94 -24.48 16.16
N ASP A 293 21.02 -24.07 14.92
CA ASP A 293 22.23 -23.47 14.33
C ASP A 293 22.65 -22.19 15.07
N ILE A 294 21.67 -21.34 15.46
CA ILE A 294 21.91 -20.12 16.27
C ILE A 294 22.39 -20.48 17.68
N GLU A 295 21.82 -21.51 18.33
CA GLU A 295 22.24 -21.97 19.65
C GLU A 295 23.67 -22.57 19.61
N GLU A 296 24.04 -23.26 18.53
CA GLU A 296 25.39 -23.82 18.32
C GLU A 296 26.44 -22.73 18.03
N ASP A 297 26.12 -21.71 17.26
CA ASP A 297 27.00 -20.55 17.00
C ASP A 297 27.20 -19.71 18.28
N GLY A 298 26.16 -19.48 19.06
CA GLY A 298 26.19 -18.74 20.31
C GLY A 298 26.57 -17.25 20.20
N GLN A 299 26.90 -16.73 19.01
CA GLN A 299 27.31 -15.35 18.74
C GLN A 299 26.31 -14.60 17.85
N VAL A 300 25.06 -15.05 17.80
CA VAL A 300 24.00 -14.48 16.96
C VAL A 300 22.98 -13.72 17.79
N ILE A 301 22.58 -12.55 17.28
CA ILE A 301 21.38 -11.82 17.71
C ILE A 301 20.38 -11.92 16.54
N LEU A 302 19.26 -12.59 16.76
CA LEU A 302 18.23 -12.77 15.76
C LEU A 302 17.29 -11.55 15.75
N PHE A 303 17.27 -10.80 14.65
CA PHE A 303 16.30 -9.74 14.44
C PHE A 303 15.06 -10.28 13.69
N ILE A 304 13.88 -10.03 14.24
CA ILE A 304 12.60 -10.43 13.67
C ILE A 304 11.74 -9.19 13.50
N ASP A 305 11.59 -8.76 12.25
CA ASP A 305 10.63 -7.71 11.95
C ASP A 305 9.21 -8.30 11.94
N GLU A 306 8.22 -7.48 12.22
CA GLU A 306 6.83 -7.91 12.37
C GLU A 306 6.66 -9.15 13.26
N LEU A 307 7.29 -9.15 14.45
CA LEU A 307 7.31 -10.28 15.40
C LEU A 307 5.93 -10.90 15.62
N HIS A 308 4.84 -10.14 15.49
CA HIS A 308 3.47 -10.61 15.64
C HIS A 308 3.06 -11.66 14.60
N THR A 309 3.68 -11.67 13.42
CA THR A 309 3.38 -12.65 12.35
C THR A 309 3.76 -14.07 12.75
N ILE A 310 4.81 -14.19 13.58
CA ILE A 310 5.27 -15.48 14.13
C ILE A 310 4.44 -15.90 15.35
N MET A 311 3.93 -14.92 16.11
CA MET A 311 3.32 -15.15 17.43
C MET A 311 1.84 -15.52 17.40
N GLY A 312 1.31 -15.86 16.25
CA GLY A 312 0.05 -16.58 16.14
C GLY A 312 -1.17 -15.74 15.86
N SER A 313 -1.79 -16.09 14.82
CA SER A 313 -3.18 -15.83 14.48
C SER A 313 -4.02 -17.10 14.76
N GLY A 314 -4.21 -17.42 16.03
CA GLY A 314 -4.93 -18.62 16.49
C GLY A 314 -6.45 -18.54 16.43
N SER A 315 -7.08 -17.82 15.47
CA SER A 315 -8.54 -17.72 15.41
C SER A 315 -9.15 -17.72 14.00
N GLY A 316 -8.47 -18.29 13.01
CA GLY A 316 -9.03 -18.46 11.66
C GLY A 316 -8.80 -19.90 11.17
N ILE A 317 -9.69 -20.36 10.28
CA ILE A 317 -9.65 -21.72 9.69
C ILE A 317 -8.38 -21.97 8.86
N ASP A 318 -7.58 -20.92 8.58
CA ASP A 318 -6.31 -20.95 7.83
C ASP A 318 -5.06 -20.58 8.66
N SER A 319 -5.11 -20.64 10.02
CA SER A 319 -3.98 -20.26 10.86
C SER A 319 -2.90 -21.37 10.90
N THR A 320 -2.01 -21.35 9.91
CA THR A 320 -1.00 -22.39 9.70
C THR A 320 0.33 -22.18 10.44
N LEU A 321 0.57 -21.02 11.07
CA LEU A 321 1.89 -20.64 11.57
C LEU A 321 1.86 -20.28 13.06
N ASP A 322 1.99 -21.25 13.96
CA ASP A 322 2.23 -20.99 15.40
C ASP A 322 3.70 -21.27 15.74
N ALA A 323 4.61 -20.45 15.20
CA ALA A 323 6.02 -20.53 15.51
C ALA A 323 6.36 -20.07 16.95
N ALA A 324 5.39 -19.44 17.62
CA ALA A 324 5.56 -19.06 19.02
C ALA A 324 5.92 -20.25 19.91
N ASN A 325 5.29 -21.40 19.68
CA ASN A 325 5.54 -22.61 20.48
C ASN A 325 6.95 -23.19 20.26
N ILE A 326 7.57 -22.93 19.11
CA ILE A 326 8.93 -23.34 18.78
C ILE A 326 9.95 -22.40 19.44
N LEU A 327 9.70 -21.08 19.42
CA LEU A 327 10.58 -20.07 20.03
C LEU A 327 10.53 -20.06 21.56
N LYS A 328 9.36 -20.32 22.17
CA LYS A 328 9.18 -20.28 23.64
C LYS A 328 10.23 -21.10 24.43
N PRO A 329 10.60 -22.34 24.06
CA PRO A 329 11.62 -23.08 24.78
C PRO A 329 13.01 -22.46 24.71
N ALA A 330 13.45 -21.98 23.53
CA ALA A 330 14.75 -21.34 23.33
C ALA A 330 14.85 -19.99 24.09
N LEU A 331 13.80 -19.18 24.01
CA LEU A 331 13.68 -17.95 24.79
C LEU A 331 13.62 -18.22 26.31
N ALA A 332 13.05 -19.35 26.73
CA ALA A 332 12.96 -19.73 28.14
C ALA A 332 14.32 -20.13 28.71
N ARG A 333 15.14 -20.84 27.94
CA ARG A 333 16.51 -21.21 28.33
C ARG A 333 17.47 -20.01 28.34
N GLY A 334 17.15 -18.94 27.60
CA GLY A 334 18.02 -17.76 27.43
C GLY A 334 19.18 -18.00 26.46
N THR A 335 19.14 -19.09 25.70
CA THR A 335 20.14 -19.46 24.69
C THR A 335 20.00 -18.65 23.43
N LEU A 336 18.78 -18.21 23.12
CA LEU A 336 18.46 -17.36 21.97
C LEU A 336 18.38 -15.89 22.40
N ARG A 337 19.15 -15.01 21.75
CA ARG A 337 19.03 -13.56 21.86
C ARG A 337 18.25 -13.02 20.66
N THR A 338 17.12 -12.39 20.94
CA THR A 338 16.20 -11.91 19.89
C THR A 338 15.88 -10.44 20.08
N VAL A 339 15.87 -9.69 18.99
CA VAL A 339 15.30 -8.34 18.88
C VAL A 339 14.06 -8.45 18.02
N GLY A 340 12.90 -8.11 18.56
CA GLY A 340 11.66 -8.08 17.78
C GLY A 340 11.19 -6.66 17.49
N ALA A 341 10.52 -6.44 16.37
CA ALA A 341 9.82 -5.19 16.07
C ALA A 341 8.35 -5.47 15.81
N THR A 342 7.44 -4.61 16.32
CA THR A 342 5.99 -4.74 16.14
C THR A 342 5.28 -3.41 16.39
N THR A 343 3.98 -3.33 16.06
CA THR A 343 3.14 -2.17 16.41
C THR A 343 2.62 -2.27 17.85
N GLN A 344 2.10 -1.14 18.38
CA GLN A 344 1.53 -1.11 19.73
C GLN A 344 0.30 -2.03 19.85
N GLU A 345 -0.56 -2.05 18.84
CA GLU A 345 -1.78 -2.87 18.82
C GLU A 345 -1.43 -4.36 18.80
N GLU A 346 -0.52 -4.76 17.93
CA GLU A 346 -0.11 -6.16 17.77
C GLU A 346 0.66 -6.66 19.01
N TYR A 347 1.47 -5.79 19.63
CA TYR A 347 2.13 -6.11 20.90
C TYR A 347 1.12 -6.46 21.99
N GLN A 348 0.07 -5.64 22.17
CA GLN A 348 -0.98 -5.86 23.16
C GLN A 348 -1.79 -7.12 22.85
N LYS A 349 -2.07 -7.37 21.59
CA LYS A 349 -2.91 -8.48 21.14
C LYS A 349 -2.22 -9.85 21.24
N HIS A 350 -0.93 -9.93 20.87
CA HIS A 350 -0.21 -11.18 20.71
C HIS A 350 0.87 -11.46 21.76
N ILE A 351 1.55 -10.43 22.29
CA ILE A 351 2.69 -10.62 23.19
C ILE A 351 2.31 -10.34 24.65
N GLU A 352 1.64 -9.26 24.93
CA GLU A 352 1.31 -8.84 26.30
C GLU A 352 0.33 -9.81 26.97
N LYS A 353 -0.59 -10.39 26.21
CA LYS A 353 -1.56 -11.38 26.69
C LYS A 353 -0.94 -12.74 27.00
N ASP A 354 0.17 -13.09 26.35
CA ASP A 354 0.89 -14.33 26.61
C ASP A 354 1.88 -14.16 27.76
N ALA A 355 1.55 -14.73 28.92
CA ALA A 355 2.33 -14.63 30.15
C ALA A 355 3.76 -15.23 30.01
N ALA A 356 3.98 -16.19 29.10
CA ALA A 356 5.30 -16.77 28.87
C ALA A 356 6.20 -15.82 28.05
N LEU A 357 5.65 -15.16 27.04
CA LEU A 357 6.37 -14.20 26.21
C LEU A 357 6.61 -12.87 26.93
N SER A 358 5.60 -12.32 27.58
CA SER A 358 5.72 -11.03 28.30
C SER A 358 6.77 -11.05 29.42
N ARG A 359 7.06 -12.24 30.01
CA ARG A 359 8.15 -12.41 30.99
C ARG A 359 9.54 -12.50 30.35
N ARG A 360 9.65 -12.72 29.05
CA ARG A 360 10.93 -12.91 28.32
C ARG A 360 11.32 -11.72 27.50
N PHE A 361 10.35 -11.01 26.99
CA PHE A 361 10.57 -9.80 26.21
C PHE A 361 10.57 -8.54 27.10
N ALA A 362 11.45 -7.59 26.77
CA ALA A 362 11.48 -6.26 27.39
C ALA A 362 11.03 -5.21 26.38
N LYS A 363 9.90 -4.55 26.65
CA LYS A 363 9.35 -3.53 25.78
C LYS A 363 10.29 -2.30 25.70
N VAL A 364 10.55 -1.84 24.49
CA VAL A 364 11.19 -0.57 24.17
C VAL A 364 10.23 0.22 23.29
N THR A 365 9.66 1.28 23.85
CA THR A 365 8.72 2.13 23.09
C THR A 365 9.49 3.06 22.18
N ILE A 366 9.13 3.10 20.91
CA ILE A 366 9.71 3.96 19.89
C ILE A 366 8.65 4.99 19.52
N GLU A 367 8.92 6.22 19.86
CA GLU A 367 8.07 7.35 19.57
C GLU A 367 8.41 7.97 18.20
N GLU A 368 7.45 8.65 17.60
CA GLU A 368 7.66 9.44 16.39
C GLU A 368 8.72 10.52 16.67
N PRO A 369 9.76 10.67 15.82
CA PRO A 369 10.76 11.71 16.03
C PRO A 369 10.16 13.09 15.85
N SER A 370 10.73 14.07 16.54
CA SER A 370 10.33 15.46 16.35
C SER A 370 10.66 15.95 14.94
N VAL A 371 10.02 17.04 14.52
CA VAL A 371 10.30 17.68 13.21
C VAL A 371 11.80 18.02 13.08
N ALA A 372 12.44 18.47 14.18
CA ALA A 372 13.87 18.80 14.18
C ALA A 372 14.75 17.55 14.03
N ASP A 373 14.43 16.46 14.74
CA ASP A 373 15.17 15.20 14.63
C ASP A 373 14.97 14.59 13.23
N SER A 374 13.77 14.66 12.68
CA SER A 374 13.47 14.20 11.32
C SER A 374 14.23 14.97 10.24
N MET A 375 14.41 16.30 10.41
CA MET A 375 15.29 17.08 9.53
C MET A 375 16.72 16.59 9.57
N THR A 376 17.24 16.29 10.77
CA THR A 376 18.61 15.78 10.93
C THR A 376 18.76 14.40 10.29
N ILE A 377 17.75 13.54 10.42
CA ILE A 377 17.71 12.22 9.77
C ILE A 377 17.75 12.37 8.26
N LEU A 378 16.84 13.18 7.67
CA LEU A 378 16.79 13.36 6.21
C LEU A 378 18.07 14.03 5.66
N GLN A 379 18.67 14.99 6.38
CA GLN A 379 19.94 15.58 5.99
C GLN A 379 21.07 14.55 5.91
N GLY A 380 21.07 13.58 6.85
CA GLY A 380 22.05 12.50 6.82
C GLY A 380 21.83 11.47 5.72
N LEU A 381 20.57 11.27 5.31
CA LEU A 381 20.21 10.37 4.22
C LEU A 381 20.32 11.04 2.83
N LYS A 382 20.35 12.36 2.77
CA LYS A 382 20.39 13.17 1.56
C LYS A 382 21.37 12.66 0.51
N ALA A 383 22.63 12.44 0.91
CA ALA A 383 23.68 11.98 -0.01
C ALA A 383 23.40 10.61 -0.63
N THR A 384 22.71 9.72 0.09
CA THR A 384 22.31 8.40 -0.40
C THR A 384 21.25 8.53 -1.51
N TYR A 385 20.24 9.39 -1.29
CA TYR A 385 19.20 9.64 -2.28
C TYR A 385 19.71 10.43 -3.50
N GLU A 386 20.60 11.40 -3.30
CA GLU A 386 21.30 12.13 -4.38
C GLU A 386 22.06 11.17 -5.29
N LYS A 387 22.79 10.21 -4.71
CA LYS A 387 23.54 9.20 -5.45
C LYS A 387 22.61 8.22 -6.20
N HIS A 388 21.51 7.80 -5.56
CA HIS A 388 20.55 6.86 -6.15
C HIS A 388 19.84 7.46 -7.36
N HIS A 389 19.28 8.66 -7.19
CA HIS A 389 18.50 9.32 -8.25
C HIS A 389 19.37 10.15 -9.21
N ARG A 390 20.66 10.35 -8.91
CA ARG A 390 21.59 11.20 -9.66
C ARG A 390 21.10 12.64 -9.81
N VAL A 391 20.58 13.19 -8.72
CA VAL A 391 20.07 14.57 -8.60
C VAL A 391 20.72 15.26 -7.41
N GLN A 392 20.75 16.59 -7.38
CA GLN A 392 21.08 17.36 -6.17
C GLN A 392 19.79 17.70 -5.44
N ILE A 393 19.81 17.63 -4.11
CA ILE A 393 18.67 17.99 -3.26
C ILE A 393 19.04 19.22 -2.46
N THR A 394 18.22 20.30 -2.52
CA THR A 394 18.47 21.50 -1.73
C THR A 394 18.12 21.28 -0.26
N ASP A 395 18.75 22.04 0.64
CA ASP A 395 18.44 21.95 2.07
C ASP A 395 17.01 22.48 2.35
N GLU A 396 16.56 23.46 1.58
CA GLU A 396 15.18 23.96 1.60
C GLU A 396 14.18 22.86 1.19
N ALA A 397 14.52 22.01 0.21
CA ALA A 397 13.67 20.89 -0.18
C ALA A 397 13.54 19.86 0.97
N VAL A 398 14.64 19.54 1.66
CA VAL A 398 14.62 18.65 2.85
C VAL A 398 13.75 19.25 3.96
N GLU A 399 13.95 20.53 4.28
CA GLU A 399 13.16 21.23 5.30
C GLU A 399 11.66 21.24 4.94
N THR A 400 11.34 21.53 3.69
CA THR A 400 9.97 21.54 3.19
C THR A 400 9.37 20.15 3.21
N ALA A 401 10.10 19.11 2.82
CA ALA A 401 9.62 17.73 2.86
C ALA A 401 9.18 17.34 4.27
N VAL A 402 10.00 17.59 5.30
CA VAL A 402 9.68 17.24 6.70
C VAL A 402 8.49 18.06 7.21
N LYS A 403 8.51 19.40 7.04
CA LYS A 403 7.43 20.25 7.53
C LYS A 403 6.09 19.95 6.87
N MET A 404 6.11 19.72 5.58
CA MET A 404 4.90 19.46 4.80
C MET A 404 4.39 18.05 5.01
N ALA A 405 5.25 17.04 5.11
CA ALA A 405 4.83 15.69 5.47
C ALA A 405 4.15 15.66 6.85
N HIS A 406 4.77 16.26 7.87
CA HIS A 406 4.19 16.36 9.21
C HIS A 406 2.81 17.06 9.23
N ARG A 407 2.65 18.08 8.40
CA ARG A 407 1.41 18.88 8.37
C ARG A 407 0.30 18.25 7.54
N TYR A 408 0.63 17.59 6.43
CA TYR A 408 -0.35 17.20 5.41
C TYR A 408 -0.48 15.70 5.23
N LEU A 409 0.51 14.88 5.62
CA LEU A 409 0.47 13.42 5.54
C LEU A 409 0.18 12.79 6.92
N THR A 410 -0.88 13.26 7.57
CA THR A 410 -1.25 12.87 8.96
C THR A 410 -1.58 11.38 9.15
N SER A 411 -1.81 10.64 8.06
CA SER A 411 -2.04 9.19 8.09
C SER A 411 -0.75 8.35 8.21
N ARG A 412 0.42 8.98 8.10
CA ARG A 412 1.75 8.36 8.16
C ARG A 412 2.62 9.13 9.15
N HIS A 413 3.57 8.44 9.76
CA HIS A 413 4.46 9.03 10.75
C HIS A 413 5.80 9.45 10.16
N LEU A 414 6.42 10.45 10.79
CA LEU A 414 7.81 10.81 10.54
C LEU A 414 8.75 9.69 11.08
N PRO A 415 9.93 9.45 10.48
CA PRO A 415 10.47 10.16 9.31
C PRO A 415 10.02 9.59 7.95
N ASP A 416 9.37 8.42 7.95
CA ASP A 416 9.00 7.64 6.76
C ASP A 416 8.20 8.47 5.73
N SER A 417 7.16 9.19 6.20
CA SER A 417 6.36 10.05 5.34
C SER A 417 7.14 11.17 4.64
N ALA A 418 8.19 11.68 5.29
CA ALA A 418 9.05 12.72 4.69
C ALA A 418 10.10 12.13 3.76
N ILE A 419 10.59 10.93 4.07
CA ILE A 419 11.50 10.15 3.22
C ILE A 419 10.79 9.80 1.91
N ASP A 420 9.59 9.22 1.98
CA ASP A 420 8.78 8.87 0.80
C ASP A 420 8.52 10.10 -0.08
N LEU A 421 8.18 11.24 0.53
CA LEU A 421 7.94 12.48 -0.21
C LEU A 421 9.19 12.98 -0.94
N LEU A 422 10.35 12.89 -0.30
CA LEU A 422 11.64 13.30 -0.88
C LEU A 422 12.06 12.35 -2.00
N ASP A 423 11.93 11.04 -1.78
CA ASP A 423 12.24 9.99 -2.74
C ASP A 423 11.40 10.12 -4.02
N GLU A 424 10.08 10.27 -3.87
CA GLU A 424 9.17 10.44 -5.01
C GLU A 424 9.41 11.76 -5.78
N ALA A 425 9.77 12.84 -5.08
CA ALA A 425 10.13 14.10 -5.72
C ALA A 425 11.43 13.96 -6.51
N ALA A 426 12.45 13.31 -5.94
CA ALA A 426 13.72 13.03 -6.62
C ALA A 426 13.53 12.16 -7.86
N ALA A 427 12.74 11.09 -7.74
CA ALA A 427 12.37 10.23 -8.88
C ALA A 427 11.64 11.01 -9.99
N THR A 428 10.75 11.94 -9.60
CA THR A 428 9.99 12.77 -10.55
C THR A 428 10.93 13.71 -11.34
N VAL A 429 11.90 14.33 -10.67
CA VAL A 429 12.91 15.20 -11.30
C VAL A 429 13.80 14.39 -12.24
N GLN A 430 14.30 13.24 -11.79
CA GLN A 430 15.09 12.31 -12.62
C GLN A 430 14.36 11.89 -13.89
N ASN A 431 13.06 11.60 -13.83
CA ASN A 431 12.28 11.16 -14.99
C ASN A 431 11.99 12.29 -15.98
N LYS A 432 11.81 13.53 -15.50
CA LYS A 432 11.63 14.70 -16.42
C LYS A 432 12.81 14.90 -17.35
N THR A 433 14.04 14.63 -16.89
CA THR A 433 15.27 14.83 -17.65
C THR A 433 15.58 13.69 -18.61
N LYS A 434 15.17 12.46 -18.32
CA LYS A 434 15.37 11.32 -19.24
C LYS A 434 14.54 11.41 -20.52
N HIS A 435 13.42 12.15 -20.53
CA HIS A 435 12.59 12.32 -21.73
C HIS A 435 13.09 13.40 -22.71
N VAL A 436 14.15 14.14 -22.37
CA VAL A 436 14.65 15.26 -23.23
C VAL A 436 15.75 14.85 -24.17
N LYS A 437 16.38 13.66 -24.03
CA LYS A 437 17.39 13.16 -24.99
C LYS A 437 17.36 11.64 -25.14
N ALA A 438 16.47 11.15 -26.00
CA ALA A 438 16.75 9.95 -26.79
C ALA A 438 17.48 10.41 -28.07
N ASP A 439 18.75 10.80 -27.95
CA ASP A 439 19.65 10.88 -29.07
C ASP A 439 20.56 9.64 -29.04
N ASP A 440 20.56 8.95 -30.15
CA ASP A 440 21.26 7.77 -30.55
C ASP A 440 22.58 7.43 -29.81
N SER A 441 22.67 6.17 -29.43
CA SER A 441 23.77 5.46 -28.73
C SER A 441 23.81 5.63 -27.23
N GLY A 442 23.07 4.77 -26.51
CA GLY A 442 23.01 4.68 -25.03
C GLY A 442 24.30 4.16 -24.34
N LEU A 443 25.46 4.55 -24.83
CA LEU A 443 26.76 4.23 -24.25
C LEU A 443 27.36 5.48 -23.64
N SER A 444 27.86 5.38 -22.38
CA SER A 444 28.63 6.46 -21.77
C SER A 444 29.90 6.73 -22.59
N PRO A 445 30.50 7.95 -22.48
CA PRO A 445 31.79 8.21 -23.11
C PRO A 445 32.89 7.22 -22.69
N ALA A 446 32.77 6.67 -21.48
CA ALA A 446 33.64 5.64 -20.94
C ALA A 446 33.39 4.27 -21.63
N ASP A 447 32.12 3.89 -21.78
CA ASP A 447 31.71 2.66 -22.47
C ASP A 447 32.07 2.71 -23.95
N GLN A 448 31.94 3.88 -24.57
CA GLN A 448 32.33 4.09 -25.96
C GLN A 448 33.85 4.00 -26.17
N ALA A 449 34.63 4.54 -25.23
CA ALA A 449 36.09 4.39 -25.24
C ALA A 449 36.54 2.93 -24.98
N LEU A 450 35.77 2.17 -24.16
CA LEU A 450 35.99 0.74 -23.95
C LEU A 450 35.72 -0.08 -25.24
N MET A 451 34.64 0.22 -25.94
CA MET A 451 34.30 -0.42 -27.22
C MET A 451 35.32 -0.11 -28.35
N ASP A 452 35.86 1.12 -28.31
CA ASP A 452 36.91 1.56 -29.26
C ASP A 452 38.31 0.97 -28.96
N GLY A 453 38.43 0.16 -27.88
CA GLY A 453 39.71 -0.43 -27.42
C GLY A 453 40.69 0.57 -26.80
N LYS A 454 40.21 1.77 -26.42
CA LYS A 454 41.00 2.86 -25.82
C LYS A 454 41.02 2.76 -24.28
N TRP A 455 41.52 1.65 -23.74
CA TRP A 455 41.49 1.31 -22.31
C TRP A 455 42.05 2.40 -21.36
N LYS A 456 43.13 3.10 -21.77
CA LYS A 456 43.73 4.20 -20.99
C LYS A 456 42.80 5.42 -20.92
N GLN A 457 42.07 5.70 -21.98
CA GLN A 457 41.13 6.83 -22.03
C GLN A 457 39.85 6.49 -21.31
N ALA A 458 39.40 5.24 -21.39
CA ALA A 458 38.26 4.73 -20.60
C ALA A 458 38.55 4.77 -19.08
N ALA A 459 39.74 4.30 -18.66
CA ALA A 459 40.16 4.37 -17.24
C ALA A 459 40.28 5.81 -16.73
N GLN A 460 40.69 6.78 -17.54
CA GLN A 460 40.70 8.19 -17.15
C GLN A 460 39.31 8.82 -17.09
N LEU A 461 38.37 8.37 -17.91
CA LEU A 461 37.00 8.81 -17.89
C LEU A 461 36.25 8.19 -16.70
N ILE A 462 36.46 6.92 -16.39
CA ILE A 462 35.93 6.24 -15.19
C ILE A 462 36.47 6.91 -13.92
N ALA A 463 37.77 7.19 -13.84
CA ALA A 463 38.39 7.87 -12.71
C ALA A 463 37.87 9.32 -12.55
N LYS A 464 37.46 10.01 -13.62
CA LYS A 464 36.80 11.31 -13.57
C LYS A 464 35.32 11.21 -13.17
N GLU A 465 34.67 10.10 -13.45
CA GLU A 465 33.30 9.82 -12.97
C GLU A 465 33.27 9.44 -11.48
N GLU A 466 34.39 8.98 -10.90
CA GLU A 466 34.55 8.71 -9.46
C GLU A 466 34.88 9.98 -8.62
N GLU A 467 35.29 11.10 -9.22
CA GLU A 467 35.33 12.39 -8.54
C GLU A 467 33.92 12.93 -8.42
N ALA A 468 33.37 12.94 -7.20
CA ALA A 468 32.03 13.38 -6.76
C ALA A 468 31.09 13.87 -7.90
N PRO A 469 30.15 13.11 -8.35
CA PRO A 469 29.34 13.44 -9.51
C PRO A 469 28.57 14.73 -9.26
N VAL A 470 28.86 15.78 -10.02
CA VAL A 470 28.04 17.01 -10.03
C VAL A 470 26.79 16.72 -10.82
N TYR A 471 25.73 16.35 -10.15
CA TYR A 471 24.43 16.16 -10.78
C TYR A 471 23.87 17.51 -11.25
N LYS A 472 23.35 17.58 -12.49
CA LYS A 472 22.82 18.84 -13.09
C LYS A 472 21.39 19.15 -12.66
N ASP A 473 20.66 18.13 -12.23
CA ASP A 473 19.24 18.24 -11.89
C ASP A 473 19.06 18.50 -10.42
N LEU A 474 18.29 19.53 -10.10
CA LEU A 474 18.11 20.04 -8.76
C LEU A 474 16.67 19.78 -8.28
N VAL A 475 16.53 19.11 -7.15
CA VAL A 475 15.24 18.98 -6.44
C VAL A 475 15.06 20.20 -5.55
N THR A 476 14.03 20.98 -5.84
CA THR A 476 13.70 22.23 -5.15
C THR A 476 12.47 22.09 -4.27
N GLU A 477 12.22 23.11 -3.42
CA GLU A 477 10.98 23.24 -2.67
C GLU A 477 9.72 23.09 -3.56
N SER A 478 9.74 23.66 -4.76
CA SER A 478 8.62 23.58 -5.71
C SER A 478 8.32 22.14 -6.16
N ASP A 479 9.35 21.30 -6.31
CA ASP A 479 9.17 19.89 -6.70
C ASP A 479 8.56 19.09 -5.56
N ILE A 480 9.00 19.33 -4.32
CA ILE A 480 8.40 18.75 -3.11
C ILE A 480 6.91 19.12 -3.01
N LEU A 481 6.56 20.42 -3.16
CA LEU A 481 5.18 20.87 -3.09
C LEU A 481 4.32 20.28 -4.21
N THR A 482 4.86 20.15 -5.42
CA THR A 482 4.16 19.51 -6.56
C THR A 482 3.90 18.04 -6.30
N THR A 483 4.88 17.34 -5.75
CA THR A 483 4.76 15.91 -5.38
C THR A 483 3.75 15.73 -4.25
N LEU A 484 3.82 16.55 -3.21
CA LEU A 484 2.86 16.54 -2.12
C LEU A 484 1.43 16.80 -2.61
N SER A 485 1.26 17.76 -3.53
CA SER A 485 -0.04 18.04 -4.13
C SER A 485 -0.64 16.83 -4.82
N ARG A 486 0.19 16.06 -5.53
CA ARG A 486 -0.22 14.83 -6.21
C ARG A 486 -0.59 13.73 -5.20
N LEU A 487 0.18 13.57 -4.12
CA LEU A 487 -0.05 12.55 -3.09
C LEU A 487 -1.26 12.86 -2.20
N SER A 488 -1.41 14.12 -1.80
CA SER A 488 -2.46 14.55 -0.87
C SER A 488 -3.75 15.03 -1.54
N GLY A 489 -3.71 15.28 -2.86
CA GLY A 489 -4.81 15.92 -3.60
C GLY A 489 -4.99 17.42 -3.30
N ILE A 490 -4.06 18.04 -2.57
CA ILE A 490 -4.13 19.47 -2.21
C ILE A 490 -3.45 20.28 -3.32
N PRO A 491 -4.10 21.27 -3.91
CA PRO A 491 -3.48 22.11 -4.95
C PRO A 491 -2.20 22.80 -4.48
N VAL A 492 -1.15 22.81 -5.32
CA VAL A 492 0.18 23.43 -5.01
C VAL A 492 0.03 24.88 -4.53
N GLN A 493 -0.87 25.63 -5.15
CA GLN A 493 -1.13 27.03 -4.82
C GLN A 493 -1.54 27.26 -3.36
N LYS A 494 -2.05 26.22 -2.66
CA LYS A 494 -2.40 26.27 -1.23
C LYS A 494 -1.23 25.98 -0.30
N LEU A 495 -0.18 25.37 -0.83
CA LEU A 495 1.02 25.01 -0.06
C LEU A 495 2.01 26.21 0.00
N THR A 496 1.81 27.23 -0.82
CA THR A 496 2.63 28.43 -0.86
C THR A 496 1.98 29.62 -0.14
N GLN A 497 2.77 30.58 0.35
CA GLN A 497 2.31 31.75 1.15
C GLN A 497 1.34 32.72 0.43
N THR A 498 0.94 32.44 -0.80
CA THR A 498 -0.01 33.26 -1.59
C THR A 498 -1.46 33.17 -1.08
N ASP A 499 -1.74 32.30 -0.12
CA ASP A 499 -3.09 32.08 0.43
C ASP A 499 -3.68 33.26 1.19
N ALA A 500 -2.87 34.12 1.78
CA ALA A 500 -3.36 35.28 2.52
C ALA A 500 -4.27 36.18 1.67
N LYS A 501 -3.97 36.33 0.37
CA LYS A 501 -4.79 37.14 -0.56
C LYS A 501 -6.13 36.48 -0.87
N LYS A 502 -6.19 35.17 -1.00
CA LYS A 502 -7.45 34.41 -1.20
C LYS A 502 -8.40 34.60 -0.01
N TYR A 503 -7.89 34.44 1.23
CA TYR A 503 -8.71 34.61 2.43
C TYR A 503 -9.17 36.05 2.65
N LEU A 504 -8.37 37.06 2.22
CA LEU A 504 -8.77 38.47 2.24
C LEU A 504 -9.91 38.75 1.26
N ASN A 505 -9.90 38.14 0.07
CA ASN A 505 -10.89 38.35 -0.98
C ASN A 505 -12.05 37.33 -0.95
N LEU A 506 -12.12 36.47 0.06
CA LEU A 506 -13.09 35.36 0.18
C LEU A 506 -14.55 35.83 0.01
N GLU A 507 -14.92 36.97 0.58
CA GLU A 507 -16.28 37.56 0.45
C GLU A 507 -16.63 37.86 -1.01
N ALA A 508 -15.72 38.48 -1.74
CA ALA A 508 -15.93 38.83 -3.13
C ALA A 508 -16.07 37.61 -4.04
N GLU A 509 -15.27 36.55 -3.77
CA GLU A 509 -15.35 35.31 -4.53
C GLU A 509 -16.65 34.55 -4.25
N LEU A 510 -17.10 34.47 -2.99
CA LEU A 510 -18.36 33.83 -2.63
C LEU A 510 -19.57 34.57 -3.23
N HIS A 511 -19.55 35.90 -3.31
CA HIS A 511 -20.62 36.68 -3.92
C HIS A 511 -20.76 36.51 -5.44
N LYS A 512 -19.75 35.92 -6.11
CA LYS A 512 -19.90 35.56 -7.54
C LYS A 512 -20.92 34.44 -7.78
N ARG A 513 -21.15 33.60 -6.76
CA ARG A 513 -22.09 32.45 -6.83
C ARG A 513 -23.29 32.62 -5.92
N VAL A 514 -23.16 33.31 -4.79
CA VAL A 514 -24.20 33.42 -3.76
C VAL A 514 -24.72 34.86 -3.70
N ILE A 515 -25.99 35.01 -4.00
CA ILE A 515 -26.65 36.35 -4.12
C ILE A 515 -27.54 36.61 -2.89
N GLY A 516 -27.50 37.83 -2.37
CA GLY A 516 -28.43 38.34 -1.37
C GLY A 516 -28.28 37.74 0.06
N GLN A 517 -27.11 37.21 0.39
CA GLN A 517 -26.81 36.62 1.70
C GLN A 517 -25.57 37.28 2.35
N ASP A 518 -25.50 38.64 2.28
CA ASP A 518 -24.29 39.40 2.65
C ASP A 518 -23.84 39.15 4.10
N GLN A 519 -24.76 39.06 5.05
CA GLN A 519 -24.45 38.80 6.45
C GLN A 519 -23.88 37.38 6.63
N ALA A 520 -24.45 36.39 5.93
CA ALA A 520 -23.99 35.00 5.96
C ALA A 520 -22.57 34.88 5.42
N VAL A 521 -22.32 35.44 4.25
CA VAL A 521 -21.01 35.42 3.58
C VAL A 521 -19.94 36.13 4.43
N SER A 522 -20.27 37.30 4.98
CA SER A 522 -19.35 38.06 5.82
C SER A 522 -19.01 37.35 7.14
N SER A 523 -20.00 36.74 7.81
CA SER A 523 -19.78 36.02 9.07
C SER A 523 -18.89 34.80 8.86
N ILE A 524 -19.14 34.01 7.81
CA ILE A 524 -18.33 32.83 7.45
C ILE A 524 -16.91 33.23 7.09
N SER A 525 -16.76 34.24 6.26
CA SER A 525 -15.44 34.75 5.82
C SER A 525 -14.60 35.25 6.99
N ARG A 526 -15.22 35.93 7.96
CA ARG A 526 -14.57 36.33 9.21
C ARG A 526 -14.11 35.13 10.05
N ALA A 527 -14.96 34.13 10.22
CA ALA A 527 -14.62 32.94 11.01
C ALA A 527 -13.45 32.16 10.37
N ILE A 528 -13.47 31.98 9.05
CA ILE A 528 -12.41 31.32 8.31
C ILE A 528 -11.10 32.11 8.40
N ARG A 529 -11.12 33.45 8.18
CA ARG A 529 -9.94 34.30 8.35
C ARG A 529 -9.34 34.23 9.75
N ARG A 530 -10.17 34.26 10.79
CA ARG A 530 -9.73 34.10 12.20
C ARG A 530 -9.02 32.78 12.45
N ASN A 531 -9.54 31.69 11.91
CA ASN A 531 -8.94 30.36 12.08
C ASN A 531 -7.63 30.20 11.29
N GLN A 532 -7.57 30.72 10.08
CA GLN A 532 -6.37 30.64 9.24
C GLN A 532 -5.23 31.59 9.66
N SER A 533 -5.52 32.59 10.49
CA SER A 533 -4.50 33.49 11.04
C SER A 533 -3.59 32.84 12.11
N GLY A 534 -3.83 31.59 12.49
CA GLY A 534 -3.04 30.86 13.50
C GLY A 534 -3.29 31.28 14.97
N ILE A 535 -4.27 32.15 15.22
CA ILE A 535 -4.59 32.63 16.59
C ILE A 535 -5.32 31.54 17.41
N ARG A 536 -5.93 30.56 16.76
CA ARG A 536 -6.70 29.48 17.38
C ARG A 536 -5.92 28.17 17.45
N SER A 537 -6.27 27.28 18.39
CA SER A 537 -5.72 25.92 18.49
C SER A 537 -5.96 25.13 17.19
N HIS A 538 -4.90 24.56 16.64
CA HIS A 538 -4.93 23.72 15.43
C HIS A 538 -5.67 22.38 15.58
N LYS A 539 -6.19 22.07 16.79
CA LYS A 539 -6.87 20.79 17.06
C LYS A 539 -8.34 20.72 16.64
N ARG A 540 -8.96 21.84 16.24
CA ARG A 540 -10.39 21.90 15.86
C ARG A 540 -10.54 22.06 14.36
N PRO A 541 -11.72 21.70 13.78
CA PRO A 541 -12.02 21.97 12.36
C PRO A 541 -11.77 23.43 11.96
N ILE A 542 -11.46 23.69 10.67
CA ILE A 542 -11.26 25.06 10.12
C ILE A 542 -12.44 25.96 10.45
N GLY A 543 -13.66 25.42 10.46
CA GLY A 543 -14.86 26.13 10.86
C GLY A 543 -16.05 25.20 11.04
N SER A 544 -16.93 25.55 11.98
CA SER A 544 -18.18 24.85 12.20
C SER A 544 -19.34 25.83 12.11
N PHE A 545 -20.27 25.57 11.20
CA PHE A 545 -21.34 26.49 10.84
C PHE A 545 -22.72 25.82 10.93
N MET A 546 -23.70 26.55 11.47
CA MET A 546 -25.11 26.15 11.43
C MET A 546 -25.86 27.12 10.53
N PHE A 547 -26.39 26.64 9.41
CA PHE A 547 -27.16 27.42 8.45
C PHE A 547 -28.65 27.25 8.71
N LEU A 548 -29.31 28.32 9.17
CA LEU A 548 -30.71 28.35 9.51
C LEU A 548 -31.50 29.15 8.46
N GLY A 549 -32.64 28.68 8.02
CA GLY A 549 -33.49 29.45 7.11
C GLY A 549 -34.38 28.57 6.22
N PRO A 550 -35.28 29.17 5.46
CA PRO A 550 -36.23 28.45 4.60
C PRO A 550 -35.53 27.67 3.49
N THR A 551 -36.27 26.82 2.83
CA THR A 551 -35.76 26.05 1.68
C THR A 551 -35.51 26.97 0.49
N GLY A 552 -34.50 26.67 -0.35
CA GLY A 552 -34.26 27.36 -1.61
C GLY A 552 -33.61 28.75 -1.51
N VAL A 553 -33.05 29.14 -0.36
CA VAL A 553 -32.38 30.44 -0.13
C VAL A 553 -30.88 30.44 -0.41
N GLY A 554 -30.30 29.28 -0.78
CA GLY A 554 -28.88 29.19 -1.15
C GLY A 554 -27.97 28.55 -0.11
N LYS A 555 -28.47 27.88 0.95
CA LYS A 555 -27.64 27.21 1.98
C LYS A 555 -26.65 26.20 1.39
N THR A 556 -27.13 25.26 0.59
CA THR A 556 -26.30 24.25 -0.07
C THR A 556 -25.39 24.84 -1.13
N GLU A 557 -25.82 25.90 -1.83
CA GLU A 557 -25.01 26.58 -2.83
C GLU A 557 -23.81 27.31 -2.21
N LEU A 558 -23.99 27.90 -1.02
CA LEU A 558 -22.88 28.49 -0.27
C LEU A 558 -21.85 27.44 0.17
N ALA A 559 -22.31 26.23 0.56
CA ALA A 559 -21.39 25.12 0.87
C ALA A 559 -20.58 24.68 -0.34
N LYS A 560 -21.20 24.61 -1.52
CA LYS A 560 -20.52 24.34 -2.81
C LYS A 560 -19.53 25.43 -3.18
N ALA A 561 -19.93 26.70 -3.07
CA ALA A 561 -19.06 27.84 -3.33
C ALA A 561 -17.85 27.87 -2.39
N LEU A 562 -18.03 27.51 -1.12
CA LEU A 562 -16.94 27.38 -0.15
C LEU A 562 -15.96 26.27 -0.53
N SER A 563 -16.49 25.11 -0.97
CA SER A 563 -15.65 24.01 -1.43
C SER A 563 -14.80 24.41 -2.64
N GLU A 564 -15.39 25.04 -3.64
CA GLU A 564 -14.69 25.52 -4.83
C GLU A 564 -13.64 26.61 -4.51
N VAL A 565 -14.00 27.61 -3.70
CA VAL A 565 -13.07 28.73 -3.41
C VAL A 565 -11.93 28.28 -2.48
N LEU A 566 -12.20 27.44 -1.48
CA LEU A 566 -11.20 27.03 -0.49
C LEU A 566 -10.39 25.84 -0.94
N PHE A 567 -11.00 24.90 -1.68
CA PHE A 567 -10.35 23.66 -2.09
C PHE A 567 -10.15 23.51 -3.60
N ASP A 568 -10.48 24.58 -4.40
CA ASP A 568 -10.41 24.66 -5.86
C ASP A 568 -11.11 23.46 -6.56
N ASP A 569 -12.00 22.77 -5.82
CA ASP A 569 -12.73 21.61 -6.29
C ASP A 569 -14.12 21.52 -5.63
N GLU A 570 -15.18 21.55 -6.45
CA GLU A 570 -16.54 21.36 -5.96
C GLU A 570 -16.75 19.93 -5.44
N SER A 571 -15.98 18.94 -5.94
CA SER A 571 -16.03 17.55 -5.48
C SER A 571 -15.45 17.33 -4.08
N ALA A 572 -14.76 18.31 -3.50
CA ALA A 572 -14.34 18.31 -2.11
C ALA A 572 -15.50 18.52 -1.12
N LEU A 573 -16.74 18.76 -1.62
CA LEU A 573 -17.96 18.76 -0.82
C LEU A 573 -18.44 17.33 -0.57
N ILE A 574 -18.43 16.90 0.68
CA ILE A 574 -18.98 15.61 1.13
C ILE A 574 -20.33 15.87 1.79
N ARG A 575 -21.42 15.40 1.17
CA ARG A 575 -22.78 15.59 1.67
C ARG A 575 -23.28 14.35 2.40
N PHE A 576 -23.92 14.58 3.58
CA PHE A 576 -24.68 13.61 4.35
C PHE A 576 -26.10 14.12 4.49
N ASP A 577 -27.07 13.40 3.95
CA ASP A 577 -28.49 13.70 4.12
C ASP A 577 -29.00 13.09 5.44
N MET A 578 -29.30 13.94 6.41
CA MET A 578 -29.67 13.46 7.74
C MET A 578 -31.04 12.78 7.79
N SER A 579 -31.82 12.84 6.72
CA SER A 579 -33.04 12.02 6.59
C SER A 579 -32.76 10.52 6.50
N GLU A 580 -31.56 10.12 6.07
CA GLU A 580 -31.12 8.72 6.05
C GLU A 580 -30.66 8.21 7.43
N TYR A 581 -30.54 9.11 8.40
CA TYR A 581 -29.96 8.84 9.73
C TYR A 581 -30.96 9.11 10.87
N MET A 582 -32.24 8.79 10.64
CA MET A 582 -33.32 8.98 11.63
C MET A 582 -33.35 7.89 12.72
N GLU A 583 -32.85 6.70 12.43
CA GLU A 583 -32.91 5.54 13.32
C GLU A 583 -31.77 5.53 14.34
N LYS A 584 -32.00 4.86 15.48
CA LYS A 584 -31.04 4.77 16.59
C LYS A 584 -29.69 4.18 16.18
N PHE A 585 -29.69 3.23 15.25
CA PHE A 585 -28.47 2.58 14.77
C PHE A 585 -27.72 3.38 13.70
N ALA A 586 -28.28 4.50 13.26
CA ALA A 586 -27.66 5.32 12.22
C ALA A 586 -26.35 5.98 12.67
N ALA A 587 -26.16 6.21 13.96
CA ALA A 587 -24.89 6.70 14.49
C ALA A 587 -23.73 5.72 14.21
N SER A 588 -23.97 4.40 14.28
CA SER A 588 -22.96 3.38 13.98
C SER A 588 -22.59 3.32 12.48
N ARG A 589 -23.44 3.81 11.58
CA ARG A 589 -23.08 3.96 10.16
C ARG A 589 -22.05 5.08 9.93
N LEU A 590 -22.06 6.13 10.78
CA LEU A 590 -21.12 7.25 10.65
C LEU A 590 -19.71 6.91 11.16
N ASN A 591 -19.59 6.26 12.32
CA ASN A 591 -18.32 5.94 12.96
C ASN A 591 -17.92 4.46 12.92
N GLY A 592 -18.76 3.57 12.36
CA GLY A 592 -18.56 2.12 12.24
C GLY A 592 -19.32 1.34 13.33
N ALA A 593 -19.71 0.10 13.00
CA ALA A 593 -20.39 -0.81 13.89
C ALA A 593 -19.42 -1.36 14.97
N PRO A 594 -19.88 -1.59 16.21
CA PRO A 594 -19.07 -2.22 17.25
C PRO A 594 -18.64 -3.65 16.86
N PRO A 595 -17.55 -4.19 17.45
CA PRO A 595 -17.12 -5.56 17.19
C PRO A 595 -18.24 -6.58 17.42
N GLY A 596 -18.43 -7.49 16.49
CA GLY A 596 -19.47 -8.53 16.53
C GLY A 596 -20.81 -8.16 15.91
N TYR A 597 -20.99 -6.95 15.39
CA TYR A 597 -22.18 -6.54 14.65
C TYR A 597 -21.92 -6.54 13.13
N VAL A 598 -22.98 -6.76 12.34
CA VAL A 598 -22.94 -6.71 10.87
C VAL A 598 -22.46 -5.31 10.41
N GLY A 599 -21.48 -5.26 9.49
CA GLY A 599 -20.87 -4.00 9.01
C GLY A 599 -19.63 -3.54 9.78
N TYR A 600 -19.10 -4.30 10.74
CA TYR A 600 -17.86 -3.97 11.46
C TYR A 600 -16.66 -3.83 10.51
N GLU A 601 -16.58 -4.66 9.47
CA GLU A 601 -15.47 -4.64 8.49
C GLU A 601 -15.52 -3.45 7.52
N GLU A 602 -16.69 -2.88 7.27
CA GLU A 602 -16.89 -1.79 6.32
C GLU A 602 -16.39 -0.42 6.81
N GLY A 603 -16.15 -0.28 8.14
CA GLY A 603 -15.76 1.01 8.73
C GLY A 603 -16.92 2.01 8.82
N GLY A 604 -16.65 3.23 9.32
CA GLY A 604 -17.66 4.30 9.39
C GLY A 604 -17.67 5.17 8.14
N GLU A 605 -18.85 5.45 7.61
CA GLU A 605 -19.00 6.22 6.37
C GLU A 605 -18.39 7.64 6.48
N LEU A 606 -18.57 8.31 7.62
CA LEU A 606 -17.98 9.63 7.88
C LEU A 606 -16.46 9.54 8.00
N THR A 607 -15.96 8.58 8.78
CA THR A 607 -14.53 8.42 9.03
C THR A 607 -13.78 8.00 7.78
N GLU A 608 -14.35 7.13 6.93
CA GLU A 608 -13.71 6.72 5.68
C GLU A 608 -13.68 7.84 4.63
N LYS A 609 -14.79 8.58 4.45
CA LYS A 609 -14.83 9.68 3.50
C LYS A 609 -13.84 10.78 3.86
N VAL A 610 -13.70 11.12 5.16
CA VAL A 610 -12.75 12.15 5.62
C VAL A 610 -11.31 11.65 5.54
N ARG A 611 -11.05 10.38 5.85
CA ARG A 611 -9.71 9.80 5.68
C ARG A 611 -9.23 9.86 4.23
N ASN A 612 -10.15 9.60 3.29
CA ASN A 612 -9.85 9.66 1.85
C ASN A 612 -9.76 11.10 1.31
N LYS A 613 -10.50 12.05 1.92
CA LYS A 613 -10.48 13.47 1.55
C LYS A 613 -10.38 14.35 2.81
N PRO A 614 -9.19 14.46 3.43
CA PRO A 614 -9.02 15.20 4.68
C PRO A 614 -9.25 16.71 4.53
N TYR A 615 -9.12 17.25 3.33
CA TYR A 615 -9.42 18.64 2.99
C TYR A 615 -10.77 18.72 2.28
N SER A 616 -11.83 18.85 3.06
CA SER A 616 -13.20 18.80 2.53
C SER A 616 -14.16 19.71 3.30
N VAL A 617 -15.26 20.03 2.63
CA VAL A 617 -16.45 20.62 3.28
C VAL A 617 -17.44 19.51 3.57
N LEU A 618 -17.71 19.27 4.85
CA LEU A 618 -18.70 18.31 5.30
C LEU A 618 -20.05 19.01 5.45
N LEU A 619 -21.01 18.63 4.63
CA LEU A 619 -22.35 19.18 4.66
C LEU A 619 -23.33 18.16 5.26
N PHE A 620 -23.78 18.41 6.48
CA PHE A 620 -24.88 17.68 7.12
C PHE A 620 -26.19 18.40 6.81
N ASP A 621 -26.95 17.88 5.87
CA ASP A 621 -28.18 18.52 5.37
C ASP A 621 -29.39 18.05 6.18
N GLU A 622 -30.29 18.97 6.55
CA GLU A 622 -31.53 18.72 7.33
C GLU A 622 -31.27 18.05 8.70
N VAL A 623 -30.33 18.63 9.48
CA VAL A 623 -29.89 18.04 10.77
C VAL A 623 -31.02 17.87 11.79
N GLU A 624 -32.15 18.59 11.65
CA GLU A 624 -33.33 18.40 12.50
C GLU A 624 -33.99 17.02 12.35
N LYS A 625 -33.68 16.28 11.27
CA LYS A 625 -34.20 14.93 11.05
C LYS A 625 -33.33 13.83 11.68
N ALA A 626 -32.09 14.16 12.05
CA ALA A 626 -31.15 13.20 12.57
C ALA A 626 -31.54 12.66 13.97
N HIS A 627 -31.18 11.37 14.22
CA HIS A 627 -31.33 10.83 15.58
C HIS A 627 -30.41 11.59 16.57
N PRO A 628 -30.83 11.85 17.80
CA PRO A 628 -30.04 12.60 18.78
C PRO A 628 -28.64 12.07 19.08
N ASP A 629 -28.41 10.76 18.94
CA ASP A 629 -27.08 10.14 19.16
C ASP A 629 -26.02 10.60 18.18
N ILE A 630 -26.41 11.08 16.99
CA ILE A 630 -25.47 11.62 15.98
C ILE A 630 -24.79 12.88 16.50
N PHE A 631 -25.51 13.71 17.25
CA PHE A 631 -24.92 14.92 17.83
C PHE A 631 -23.83 14.62 18.85
N ASN A 632 -23.89 13.46 19.53
CA ASN A 632 -22.82 13.00 20.42
C ASN A 632 -21.53 12.68 19.65
N VAL A 633 -21.65 12.08 18.45
CA VAL A 633 -20.50 11.84 17.54
C VAL A 633 -19.93 13.16 17.06
N LEU A 634 -20.79 14.08 16.61
CA LEU A 634 -20.37 15.39 16.12
C LEU A 634 -19.74 16.25 17.24
N LEU A 635 -20.16 16.13 18.49
CA LEU A 635 -19.52 16.82 19.62
C LEU A 635 -18.04 16.48 19.73
N GLN A 636 -17.66 15.21 19.60
CA GLN A 636 -16.26 14.82 19.64
C GLN A 636 -15.45 15.49 18.50
N VAL A 637 -16.01 15.53 17.30
CA VAL A 637 -15.37 16.18 16.15
C VAL A 637 -15.22 17.69 16.36
N LEU A 638 -16.26 18.37 16.90
CA LEU A 638 -16.27 19.81 17.13
C LEU A 638 -15.34 20.26 18.26
N ASP A 639 -15.08 19.39 19.25
CA ASP A 639 -14.23 19.69 20.40
C ASP A 639 -12.77 19.34 20.16
N ASP A 640 -12.52 18.09 19.81
CA ASP A 640 -11.18 17.51 19.72
C ASP A 640 -10.62 17.52 18.29
N GLY A 641 -11.48 17.77 17.28
CA GLY A 641 -11.13 17.67 15.85
C GLY A 641 -10.74 16.28 15.39
N VAL A 642 -11.03 15.25 16.20
CA VAL A 642 -10.69 13.85 15.93
C VAL A 642 -11.88 12.96 16.24
N LEU A 643 -12.11 11.96 15.41
CA LEU A 643 -13.10 10.91 15.65
C LEU A 643 -12.43 9.54 15.59
N THR A 644 -12.66 8.70 16.61
CA THR A 644 -12.16 7.33 16.63
C THR A 644 -13.19 6.42 15.97
N ASP A 645 -12.76 5.66 14.95
CA ASP A 645 -13.63 4.68 14.29
C ASP A 645 -13.82 3.40 15.13
N SER A 646 -14.69 2.51 14.67
CA SER A 646 -14.95 1.22 15.33
C SER A 646 -13.73 0.29 15.39
N LYS A 647 -12.72 0.51 14.53
CA LYS A 647 -11.45 -0.22 14.50
C LYS A 647 -10.37 0.40 15.40
N GLY A 648 -10.71 1.42 16.19
CA GLY A 648 -9.79 2.13 17.08
C GLY A 648 -8.90 3.19 16.38
N ARG A 649 -9.06 3.42 15.07
CA ARG A 649 -8.23 4.36 14.30
C ARG A 649 -8.76 5.79 14.49
N LYS A 650 -7.87 6.72 14.78
CA LYS A 650 -8.18 8.14 14.91
C LYS A 650 -8.17 8.80 13.54
N VAL A 651 -9.26 9.47 13.18
CA VAL A 651 -9.41 10.25 11.96
C VAL A 651 -9.40 11.73 12.29
N ASP A 652 -8.55 12.50 11.64
CA ASP A 652 -8.34 13.93 11.86
C ASP A 652 -9.31 14.77 11.02
N PHE A 653 -10.05 15.66 11.65
CA PHE A 653 -11.00 16.61 11.07
C PHE A 653 -10.49 18.07 11.12
N SER A 654 -9.27 18.31 11.58
CA SER A 654 -8.72 19.67 11.76
C SER A 654 -8.68 20.47 10.47
N ASN A 655 -8.59 19.78 9.32
CA ASN A 655 -8.55 20.39 8.00
C ASN A 655 -9.91 20.42 7.28
N THR A 656 -10.99 20.07 7.97
CA THR A 656 -12.36 20.10 7.41
C THR A 656 -13.13 21.35 7.81
N ILE A 657 -14.14 21.68 7.00
CA ILE A 657 -15.16 22.66 7.34
C ILE A 657 -16.48 21.92 7.54
N ILE A 658 -17.11 22.12 8.67
CA ILE A 658 -18.37 21.47 9.02
C ILE A 658 -19.52 22.46 8.82
N ILE A 659 -20.47 22.09 7.96
CA ILE A 659 -21.68 22.88 7.68
C ILE A 659 -22.89 21.99 8.00
N MET A 660 -23.75 22.48 8.85
CA MET A 660 -25.03 21.86 9.22
C MET A 660 -26.15 22.73 8.71
N THR A 661 -27.09 22.21 7.93
CA THR A 661 -28.28 22.99 7.48
C THR A 661 -29.51 22.59 8.25
N SER A 662 -30.37 23.55 8.55
CA SER A 662 -31.66 23.30 9.20
C SER A 662 -32.74 24.26 8.71
N ASN A 663 -33.96 23.73 8.65
CA ASN A 663 -35.17 24.49 8.34
C ASN A 663 -35.96 24.84 9.59
N LEU A 664 -35.43 24.56 10.79
CA LEU A 664 -36.09 24.88 12.08
C LEU A 664 -36.42 26.38 12.18
N GLY A 665 -37.55 26.69 12.70
CA GLY A 665 -38.05 28.05 12.85
C GLY A 665 -38.72 28.65 11.60
N ALA A 666 -38.33 28.18 10.39
CA ALA A 666 -38.99 28.60 9.16
C ALA A 666 -40.38 27.94 9.01
N THR A 667 -40.52 26.70 9.47
CA THR A 667 -41.81 25.98 9.54
C THR A 667 -42.74 26.54 10.63
N ALA A 668 -42.19 26.90 11.79
CA ALA A 668 -42.96 27.50 12.89
C ALA A 668 -43.58 28.87 12.53
N LEU A 669 -42.97 29.60 11.61
CA LEU A 669 -43.53 30.86 11.06
C LEU A 669 -44.71 30.63 10.12
N ARG A 670 -44.94 29.40 9.62
CA ARG A 670 -46.10 29.04 8.79
C ARG A 670 -47.33 28.74 9.64
N ASP A 671 -47.14 28.17 10.82
CA ASP A 671 -48.26 27.70 11.66
C ASP A 671 -48.90 28.84 12.51
N ASP A 672 -48.18 29.94 12.70
CA ASP A 672 -48.66 31.11 13.37
C ASP A 672 -49.57 31.98 12.44
N LYS A 673 -50.70 31.42 11.99
CA LYS A 673 -51.84 32.19 11.49
C LYS A 673 -52.46 32.91 12.66
N THR A 674 -51.82 33.97 13.10
CA THR A 674 -52.47 34.97 14.00
C THR A 674 -53.62 35.60 13.21
N VAL A 675 -54.79 35.10 13.47
CA VAL A 675 -56.06 35.73 13.09
C VAL A 675 -56.22 37.05 13.87
N GLY A 676 -55.92 38.16 13.21
CA GLY A 676 -56.08 39.51 13.80
C GLY A 676 -55.90 40.60 12.76
N PHE A 677 -56.92 41.40 12.62
CA PHE A 677 -56.93 42.65 11.80
C PHE A 677 -55.82 43.58 12.30
N GLY A 678 -54.78 43.83 11.49
CA GLY A 678 -53.69 44.77 11.74
C GLY A 678 -52.30 44.20 11.97
N ALA A 679 -52.06 42.88 11.83
CA ALA A 679 -50.74 42.30 11.90
C ALA A 679 -49.92 42.74 10.68
N LYS A 680 -48.88 43.54 10.85
CA LYS A 680 -47.78 43.73 9.90
C LYS A 680 -47.27 42.34 9.50
N ASP A 681 -47.06 42.15 8.22
CA ASP A 681 -46.62 40.86 7.68
C ASP A 681 -45.28 40.43 8.33
N ILE A 682 -45.35 39.60 9.36
CA ILE A 682 -44.22 39.21 10.25
C ILE A 682 -43.09 38.53 9.41
N ARG A 683 -43.40 38.09 8.18
CA ARG A 683 -42.46 37.52 7.26
C ARG A 683 -41.36 38.47 6.79
N PHE A 684 -41.59 39.79 6.89
CA PHE A 684 -40.63 40.82 6.50
C PHE A 684 -39.83 41.41 7.67
N ASP A 685 -40.15 41.02 8.94
CA ASP A 685 -39.39 41.45 10.10
C ASP A 685 -38.22 40.48 10.40
N GLN A 686 -37.08 40.74 9.72
CA GLN A 686 -35.87 39.93 9.81
C GLN A 686 -35.41 39.68 11.21
N LYS A 687 -35.48 40.69 12.13
CA LYS A 687 -35.00 40.52 13.51
C LYS A 687 -35.90 39.59 14.36
N ASN A 688 -37.19 39.63 14.13
CA ASN A 688 -38.11 38.72 14.80
C ASN A 688 -37.97 37.29 14.30
N MET A 689 -37.71 37.12 13.01
CA MET A 689 -37.44 35.84 12.41
C MET A 689 -36.15 35.20 12.97
N GLU A 690 -35.06 35.95 13.04
CA GLU A 690 -33.80 35.50 13.65
C GLU A 690 -34.00 35.04 15.10
N LYS A 691 -34.68 35.88 15.93
CA LYS A 691 -34.94 35.57 17.33
C LYS A 691 -35.71 34.26 17.49
N ARG A 692 -36.77 34.04 16.71
CA ARG A 692 -37.56 32.81 16.75
C ARG A 692 -36.75 31.59 16.31
N MET A 693 -35.99 31.71 15.25
CA MET A 693 -35.11 30.62 14.80
C MET A 693 -34.10 30.19 15.87
N PHE A 694 -33.52 31.14 16.59
CA PHE A 694 -32.64 30.85 17.72
C PHE A 694 -33.35 30.25 18.92
N GLU A 695 -34.62 30.64 19.20
CA GLU A 695 -35.43 30.03 20.24
C GLU A 695 -35.79 28.56 19.92
N GLU A 696 -36.19 28.26 18.68
CA GLU A 696 -36.44 26.90 18.23
C GLU A 696 -35.18 26.04 18.20
N LEU A 697 -34.03 26.60 17.80
CA LEU A 697 -32.75 25.93 17.87
C LEU A 697 -32.38 25.51 19.29
N LYS A 698 -32.62 26.39 20.31
CA LYS A 698 -32.37 26.10 21.71
C LYS A 698 -33.32 25.05 22.28
N LYS A 699 -34.53 24.89 21.74
CA LYS A 699 -35.45 23.83 22.10
C LYS A 699 -35.07 22.47 21.51
N ALA A 700 -34.57 22.48 20.26
CA ALA A 700 -34.27 21.27 19.52
C ALA A 700 -32.93 20.62 19.91
N TYR A 701 -31.95 21.42 20.31
CA TYR A 701 -30.59 20.93 20.57
C TYR A 701 -30.10 21.27 21.96
N ARG A 702 -29.25 20.39 22.52
CA ARG A 702 -28.59 20.61 23.80
C ARG A 702 -27.70 21.87 23.78
N PRO A 703 -27.65 22.65 24.87
CA PRO A 703 -26.80 23.84 24.95
C PRO A 703 -25.33 23.57 24.66
N GLU A 704 -24.83 22.41 25.10
CA GLU A 704 -23.46 21.97 24.85
C GLU A 704 -23.13 21.93 23.36
N PHE A 705 -23.99 21.34 22.53
CA PHE A 705 -23.82 21.27 21.10
C PHE A 705 -23.86 22.65 20.43
N ILE A 706 -24.83 23.47 20.79
CA ILE A 706 -25.00 24.82 20.26
C ILE A 706 -23.78 25.71 20.53
N ASN A 707 -23.15 25.55 21.71
CA ASN A 707 -21.98 26.34 22.11
C ASN A 707 -20.67 25.93 21.42
N ARG A 708 -20.62 24.74 20.82
CA ARG A 708 -19.45 24.26 20.06
C ARG A 708 -19.44 24.73 18.61
N ILE A 709 -20.56 25.23 18.12
CA ILE A 709 -20.69 25.75 16.77
C ILE A 709 -20.11 27.18 16.71
N ASP A 710 -19.16 27.42 15.83
CA ASP A 710 -18.45 28.71 15.72
C ASP A 710 -19.38 29.86 15.33
N GLU A 711 -20.22 29.65 14.31
CA GLU A 711 -21.16 30.68 13.84
C GLU A 711 -22.52 30.04 13.46
N LYS A 712 -23.58 30.70 13.90
CA LYS A 712 -24.96 30.37 13.57
C LYS A 712 -25.45 31.44 12.60
N VAL A 713 -25.68 31.03 11.37
CA VAL A 713 -25.90 31.92 10.23
C VAL A 713 -27.35 31.81 9.78
N VAL A 714 -28.06 32.90 9.80
CA VAL A 714 -29.45 32.98 9.34
C VAL A 714 -29.50 33.42 7.87
N PHE A 715 -30.15 32.60 7.05
CA PHE A 715 -30.41 32.89 5.65
C PHE A 715 -31.78 33.54 5.49
N HIS A 716 -31.81 34.64 4.77
CA HIS A 716 -33.04 35.38 4.54
C HIS A 716 -33.69 34.99 3.20
N SER A 717 -35.00 35.21 3.10
CA SER A 717 -35.73 35.03 1.86
C SER A 717 -35.18 35.97 0.76
N LEU A 718 -35.15 35.47 -0.49
CA LEU A 718 -34.64 36.19 -1.63
C LEU A 718 -35.66 37.21 -2.10
N SER A 719 -35.20 38.43 -2.46
CA SER A 719 -36.03 39.47 -3.13
C SER A 719 -36.16 39.19 -4.63
N SER A 720 -37.13 39.88 -5.28
CA SER A 720 -37.32 39.77 -6.73
C SER A 720 -36.06 40.19 -7.52
N ASP A 721 -35.29 41.17 -7.01
CA ASP A 721 -34.06 41.59 -7.65
C ASP A 721 -32.96 40.53 -7.51
N HIS A 722 -32.84 39.91 -6.32
CA HIS A 722 -31.95 38.78 -6.11
C HIS A 722 -32.28 37.61 -7.03
N MET A 723 -33.56 37.32 -7.29
CA MET A 723 -33.98 36.27 -8.20
C MET A 723 -33.51 36.51 -9.63
N GLN A 724 -33.53 37.75 -10.14
CA GLN A 724 -33.01 38.04 -11.47
C GLN A 724 -31.49 37.80 -11.58
N GLU A 725 -30.72 38.10 -10.54
CA GLU A 725 -29.29 37.81 -10.51
C GLU A 725 -29.04 36.28 -10.43
N VAL A 726 -29.85 35.54 -9.66
CA VAL A 726 -29.78 34.05 -9.60
C VAL A 726 -30.04 33.43 -10.98
N VAL A 727 -31.05 33.94 -11.72
CA VAL A 727 -31.30 33.50 -13.12
C VAL A 727 -30.09 33.72 -14.01
N LYS A 728 -29.42 34.88 -13.92
CA LYS A 728 -28.21 35.15 -14.71
C LYS A 728 -27.09 34.15 -14.42
N ILE A 729 -26.90 33.79 -13.13
CA ILE A 729 -25.88 32.80 -12.74
C ILE A 729 -26.25 31.38 -13.26
N MET A 730 -27.50 30.99 -13.10
CA MET A 730 -27.98 29.64 -13.56
C MET A 730 -27.92 29.47 -15.07
N VAL A 731 -28.03 30.52 -15.85
CA VAL A 731 -27.96 30.49 -17.33
C VAL A 731 -26.52 30.47 -17.85
N LYS A 732 -25.50 30.88 -17.05
CA LYS A 732 -24.09 30.89 -17.47
C LYS A 732 -23.60 29.56 -18.06
N PRO A 733 -23.83 28.39 -17.43
CA PRO A 733 -23.41 27.12 -17.99
C PRO A 733 -24.05 26.84 -19.36
N LEU A 734 -25.32 27.19 -19.52
CA LEU A 734 -26.04 27.05 -20.80
C LEU A 734 -25.45 27.93 -21.89
N VAL A 735 -25.12 29.21 -21.57
CA VAL A 735 -24.42 30.12 -22.48
C VAL A 735 -23.06 29.54 -22.90
N ALA A 736 -22.29 28.99 -21.95
CA ALA A 736 -20.99 28.38 -22.24
C ALA A 736 -21.12 27.16 -23.15
N SER A 737 -22.07 26.26 -22.87
CA SER A 737 -22.30 25.06 -23.71
C SER A 737 -22.77 25.41 -25.15
N LEU A 738 -23.55 26.47 -25.30
CA LEU A 738 -23.95 26.96 -26.64
C LEU A 738 -22.80 27.68 -27.37
N ALA A 739 -21.95 28.37 -26.63
CA ALA A 739 -20.76 29.03 -27.21
C ALA A 739 -19.75 27.99 -27.75
N GLU A 740 -19.59 26.83 -27.08
CA GLU A 740 -18.77 25.72 -27.60
C GLU A 740 -19.31 25.18 -28.95
N LYS A 741 -20.63 25.30 -29.18
CA LYS A 741 -21.27 24.94 -30.45
C LYS A 741 -21.27 26.09 -31.46
N GLY A 742 -20.61 27.21 -31.14
CA GLY A 742 -20.55 28.41 -32.00
C GLY A 742 -21.83 29.26 -32.00
N ILE A 743 -22.68 29.14 -30.98
CA ILE A 743 -23.96 29.82 -30.86
C ILE A 743 -23.89 30.88 -29.74
N ASP A 744 -24.20 32.14 -30.04
CA ASP A 744 -24.21 33.23 -29.05
C ASP A 744 -25.60 33.45 -28.47
N LEU A 745 -25.77 33.16 -27.15
CA LEU A 745 -27.05 33.31 -26.46
C LEU A 745 -27.10 34.62 -25.66
N LYS A 746 -28.13 35.47 -25.94
CA LYS A 746 -28.36 36.74 -25.24
C LYS A 746 -29.76 36.77 -24.62
N LEU A 747 -29.86 36.87 -23.30
CA LEU A 747 -31.12 37.09 -22.62
C LEU A 747 -31.35 38.59 -22.38
N GLN A 748 -32.53 39.09 -22.76
CA GLN A 748 -32.96 40.45 -22.48
C GLN A 748 -33.43 40.58 -21.01
N ALA A 749 -33.35 41.78 -20.45
CA ALA A 749 -33.78 42.05 -19.06
C ALA A 749 -35.26 41.72 -18.82
N SER A 750 -36.11 41.82 -19.83
CA SER A 750 -37.52 41.42 -19.77
C SER A 750 -37.68 39.91 -19.60
N ALA A 751 -36.87 39.11 -20.29
CA ALA A 751 -36.88 37.64 -20.15
C ALA A 751 -36.37 37.19 -18.78
N LEU A 752 -35.31 37.82 -18.29
CA LEU A 752 -34.80 37.56 -16.93
C LEU A 752 -35.86 37.85 -15.85
N LYS A 753 -36.57 38.94 -15.97
CA LYS A 753 -37.65 39.33 -15.05
C LYS A 753 -38.84 38.34 -15.11
N LEU A 754 -39.21 37.92 -16.29
CA LEU A 754 -40.30 36.95 -16.49
C LEU A 754 -39.92 35.61 -15.85
N LEU A 755 -38.72 35.05 -16.14
CA LEU A 755 -38.24 33.83 -15.60
C LEU A 755 -38.11 33.89 -14.06
N ALA A 756 -37.57 34.96 -13.52
CA ALA A 756 -37.49 35.19 -12.10
C ALA A 756 -38.87 35.18 -11.40
N ASN A 757 -39.86 35.81 -12.00
CA ASN A 757 -41.23 35.83 -11.46
C ASN A 757 -41.94 34.47 -11.53
N GLN A 758 -41.79 33.76 -12.64
CA GLN A 758 -42.36 32.42 -12.82
C GLN A 758 -41.67 31.35 -11.95
N GLY A 759 -40.35 31.47 -11.73
CA GLY A 759 -39.56 30.55 -10.94
C GLY A 759 -39.50 30.88 -9.45
N TYR A 760 -40.15 31.94 -8.98
CA TYR A 760 -40.19 32.32 -7.57
C TYR A 760 -41.41 31.75 -6.86
N ASP A 761 -41.17 31.02 -5.80
CA ASP A 761 -42.19 30.57 -4.88
C ASP A 761 -41.86 31.11 -3.47
N PRO A 762 -42.79 31.80 -2.79
CA PRO A 762 -42.55 32.31 -1.45
C PRO A 762 -42.18 31.24 -0.41
N GLU A 763 -42.58 30.00 -0.63
CA GLU A 763 -42.33 28.87 0.29
C GLU A 763 -41.06 28.07 -0.10
N MET A 764 -40.85 27.89 -1.37
CA MET A 764 -39.72 27.09 -1.91
C MET A 764 -38.54 27.95 -2.38
N GLY A 765 -38.64 29.27 -2.29
CA GLY A 765 -37.59 30.18 -2.71
C GLY A 765 -37.23 30.05 -4.21
N ALA A 766 -35.93 29.91 -4.51
CA ALA A 766 -35.42 29.74 -5.86
C ALA A 766 -35.42 28.28 -6.36
N ARG A 767 -35.91 27.31 -5.58
CA ARG A 767 -35.88 25.89 -5.98
C ARG A 767 -36.67 25.58 -7.26
N PRO A 768 -37.88 26.16 -7.49
CA PRO A 768 -38.63 25.93 -8.73
C PRO A 768 -37.96 26.54 -9.98
N LEU A 769 -37.07 27.55 -9.80
CA LEU A 769 -36.43 28.28 -10.90
C LEU A 769 -35.67 27.35 -11.86
N ARG A 770 -35.00 26.32 -11.36
CA ARG A 770 -34.30 25.36 -12.18
C ARG A 770 -35.26 24.64 -13.15
N ARG A 771 -36.41 24.21 -12.64
CA ARG A 771 -37.46 23.56 -13.45
C ARG A 771 -38.04 24.52 -14.49
N THR A 772 -38.27 25.78 -14.08
CA THR A 772 -38.76 26.81 -15.00
C THR A 772 -37.75 27.06 -16.13
N LEU A 773 -36.46 27.17 -15.81
CA LEU A 773 -35.43 27.31 -16.84
C LEU A 773 -35.36 26.11 -17.75
N GLN A 774 -35.45 24.91 -17.23
CA GLN A 774 -35.45 23.67 -18.03
C GLN A 774 -36.64 23.67 -19.01
N THR A 775 -37.84 23.88 -18.52
CA THR A 775 -39.07 23.76 -19.34
C THR A 775 -39.18 24.94 -20.31
N GLU A 776 -38.90 26.16 -19.88
CA GLU A 776 -39.18 27.35 -20.71
C GLU A 776 -38.00 27.71 -21.63
N VAL A 777 -36.76 27.31 -21.28
CA VAL A 777 -35.58 27.68 -22.06
C VAL A 777 -34.89 26.45 -22.65
N GLU A 778 -34.47 25.46 -21.84
CA GLU A 778 -33.64 24.36 -22.31
C GLU A 778 -34.42 23.44 -23.27
N ASP A 779 -35.69 23.11 -22.98
CA ASP A 779 -36.52 22.25 -23.84
C ASP A 779 -36.75 22.95 -25.22
N LYS A 780 -36.98 24.26 -25.22
CA LYS A 780 -37.14 25.03 -26.47
C LYS A 780 -35.84 25.15 -27.25
N LEU A 781 -34.72 25.32 -26.59
CA LEU A 781 -33.39 25.34 -27.23
C LEU A 781 -33.07 23.98 -27.85
N ALA A 782 -33.37 22.90 -27.14
CA ALA A 782 -33.20 21.56 -27.66
C ALA A 782 -34.04 21.30 -28.93
N GLU A 783 -35.30 21.76 -28.92
CA GLU A 783 -36.19 21.67 -30.09
C GLU A 783 -35.64 22.45 -31.31
N LEU A 784 -35.13 23.69 -31.10
CA LEU A 784 -34.54 24.51 -32.18
C LEU A 784 -33.26 23.90 -32.74
N LEU A 785 -32.41 23.33 -31.85
CA LEU A 785 -31.16 22.65 -32.24
C LEU A 785 -31.49 21.38 -33.08
N LEU A 786 -32.44 20.56 -32.62
CA LEU A 786 -32.81 19.33 -33.31
C LEU A 786 -33.52 19.60 -34.67
N LYS A 787 -34.24 20.70 -34.81
CA LYS A 787 -34.85 21.13 -36.08
C LYS A 787 -33.82 21.71 -37.06
N GLY A 788 -32.58 21.97 -36.61
CA GLY A 788 -31.55 22.60 -37.44
C GLY A 788 -31.77 24.09 -37.70
N GLU A 789 -32.69 24.72 -36.96
CA GLU A 789 -32.97 26.16 -37.04
C GLU A 789 -31.89 26.99 -36.34
N LEU A 790 -31.15 26.35 -35.36
CA LEU A 790 -30.03 26.95 -34.64
C LEU A 790 -28.73 26.27 -35.08
N VAL A 791 -27.93 26.98 -35.85
CA VAL A 791 -26.66 26.49 -36.43
C VAL A 791 -25.48 27.29 -35.89
N ALA A 792 -24.27 26.75 -36.04
CA ALA A 792 -23.04 27.44 -35.66
C ALA A 792 -22.93 28.80 -36.40
N GLY A 793 -22.58 29.85 -35.67
CA GLY A 793 -22.56 31.22 -36.14
C GLY A 793 -23.83 32.03 -35.89
N SER A 794 -24.93 31.39 -35.40
CA SER A 794 -26.17 32.09 -35.07
C SER A 794 -26.09 32.84 -33.75
N THR A 795 -26.74 33.99 -33.65
CA THR A 795 -27.01 34.69 -32.40
C THR A 795 -28.49 34.54 -32.02
N LEU A 796 -28.74 33.93 -30.86
CA LEU A 796 -30.07 33.76 -30.31
C LEU A 796 -30.38 34.84 -29.26
N LYS A 797 -31.44 35.63 -29.47
CA LYS A 797 -31.92 36.62 -28.52
C LYS A 797 -33.25 36.15 -27.90
N ILE A 798 -33.29 35.99 -26.56
CA ILE A 798 -34.47 35.62 -25.82
C ILE A 798 -35.08 36.91 -25.21
N GLY A 799 -36.25 37.29 -25.66
CA GLY A 799 -37.04 38.41 -25.19
C GLY A 799 -38.41 38.00 -24.68
N VAL A 800 -39.31 38.96 -24.47
CA VAL A 800 -40.71 38.73 -24.05
C VAL A 800 -41.67 39.41 -25.04
N LYS A 801 -42.67 38.66 -25.52
CA LYS A 801 -43.76 39.21 -26.30
C LYS A 801 -45.11 38.62 -25.78
N ALA A 802 -46.05 39.49 -25.47
CA ALA A 802 -47.34 39.12 -24.92
C ALA A 802 -47.29 38.21 -23.67
N GLY A 803 -46.30 38.41 -22.79
CA GLY A 803 -46.17 37.65 -21.55
C GLY A 803 -45.51 36.23 -21.69
N GLN A 804 -45.05 35.91 -22.90
CA GLN A 804 -44.34 34.63 -23.18
C GLN A 804 -42.93 34.91 -23.70
N LEU A 805 -42.01 33.93 -23.49
CA LEU A 805 -40.66 34.01 -24.03
C LEU A 805 -40.68 33.96 -25.57
N LYS A 806 -39.95 34.89 -26.21
CA LYS A 806 -39.75 34.90 -27.65
C LYS A 806 -38.30 34.64 -27.98
N PHE A 807 -38.07 33.70 -28.90
CA PHE A 807 -36.74 33.28 -29.35
C PHE A 807 -36.53 33.88 -30.75
N ASP A 808 -35.64 34.87 -30.87
CA ASP A 808 -35.28 35.51 -32.12
C ASP A 808 -33.88 35.06 -32.55
N ILE A 809 -33.78 34.33 -33.67
CA ILE A 809 -32.55 33.84 -34.27
C ILE A 809 -32.06 34.90 -35.27
N ALA A 810 -30.79 35.32 -35.15
CA ALA A 810 -30.19 36.32 -36.04
C ALA A 810 -28.88 35.80 -36.62
#